data_04deeddd03654cd1be2a2d7fe26810f3
#
_entry.id   04deeddd03654cd1be2a2d7fe26810f3
#
_cell.length_a   1.000
_cell.length_b   1.000
_cell.length_c   1.000
_cell.angle_alpha   90.00
_cell.angle_beta   90.00
_cell.angle_gamma   90.00
#
_symmetry.space_group_name_H-M   'P 1'
#
loop_
_entity.id
_entity.type
_entity.pdbx_description
1 polymer ?
#
loop_
_entity_poly.entity_id
_entity_poly.type
_entity_poly.pdbx_seq_one_letter_code
_entity_poly.pdbx_strand_id
1 'polypeptide(L)'
;MVQLKVYDGTDQYFLDLLPTEPIKLTLSIEDITNADARSVFSRTFRVPSTKNNNRFFKNAFLVDGIDFDVTVKKSAEIIYNGAEFKIGHIRMQRIYHNKMDGNVEYEVVFLGETRDFASALGEKTIADLDLTMYDHQQTYDNIVLSWQAYPEGAATDGLFNGDILYPLVNFGETDETEVRIAYGTGQTYFNHPGPGIGVNRFKPMIRAKALWDRIFAEAGFTYSSAIADSDLFRPLYISAFGNQANTVEPTGSANRLNVQLVQPYFLNSWGTPLQFEIIPWTNEILDPNNNYSITTYKYTVPTSVSGTDNNGPYVFNTIVNGAACIFNGSSNSAQVTSRLRWYDQSAGTTTTINTITSTLSSVPGLSGECTPRPYNHLHNFTYTLNEGDQVWVEIAASGDIDAGVDVDNNTSQFAIIDAPGNISISTQLDDNYKQIDFIKDMLTKFRLVMAPDRIDARKFIVEPWVDYIATGDLHDWSSILDESKDITLEPLFFTQSARIEFSDKEDADFLNNINLKKFKETFGTLKIDSDNELLKGKREVKTNFAPTPMTQIEGASVSNFLIPNIYARDTKEDLTQQGPETVMQHIPIKPVTRILFYNGLFQQEGLYDQNGNPFGPTETDKGEWYILDENGVSQAQYSFPKISYWQNFDPVTGPNGQTININWQIERGYANDYAQFDWTAGISMYTRFWKDYIESLYSKYARRFTGYFILSAEDLFNFSFDDVVFVNGSYYRPEVVTDVIVGERSAVKVQLIKLLNYGVPNPFARGAAAALDTENEEAPTPDPPQSSECNMTISRSVTPISNCDANDGYITWTWANGTADYTVVITENGGWYATFTNPYPGITIGPVGPATYAITVTDSNGCEVTDSYIMLNPSCDDPGPSGPSNP
;
A
#
# COMPACT_ATOMS: atom_id res chain seq x y z
N MET A 1 37.24 -22.73 26.39
CA MET A 1 36.33 -23.61 27.15
C MET A 1 34.90 -23.26 26.72
N VAL A 2 34.09 -24.29 26.37
CA VAL A 2 32.67 -24.11 26.02
C VAL A 2 31.83 -24.13 27.31
N GLN A 3 30.92 -23.19 27.44
CA GLN A 3 29.96 -23.11 28.55
C GLN A 3 28.55 -22.94 27.98
N LEU A 4 27.59 -23.58 28.63
CA LEU A 4 26.15 -23.39 28.33
C LEU A 4 25.53 -22.70 29.53
N LYS A 5 25.23 -21.44 29.37
CA LYS A 5 24.56 -20.63 30.37
C LYS A 5 23.06 -20.65 30.07
N VAL A 6 22.26 -20.87 31.09
CA VAL A 6 20.78 -21.00 30.99
C VAL A 6 20.10 -20.18 32.07
N TYR A 7 18.88 -19.76 31.78
CA TYR A 7 18.12 -18.88 32.65
C TYR A 7 16.80 -19.51 33.10
N ASP A 8 16.44 -19.32 34.37
CA ASP A 8 15.12 -19.60 34.93
C ASP A 8 14.60 -18.31 35.61
N GLY A 9 13.85 -17.53 34.85
CA GLY A 9 13.53 -16.15 35.24
C GLY A 9 14.77 -15.26 35.27
N THR A 10 15.08 -14.69 36.45
CA THR A 10 16.30 -13.87 36.67
C THR A 10 17.51 -14.68 37.08
N ASP A 11 17.33 -15.95 37.44
CA ASP A 11 18.41 -16.82 37.93
C ASP A 11 19.22 -17.38 36.74
N GLN A 12 20.54 -17.38 36.90
CA GLN A 12 21.49 -17.84 35.87
C GLN A 12 22.18 -19.14 36.35
N TYR A 13 22.31 -20.10 35.46
CA TYR A 13 22.97 -21.36 35.71
C TYR A 13 23.94 -21.68 34.58
N PHE A 14 25.10 -22.26 34.94
CA PHE A 14 26.02 -22.84 33.94
C PHE A 14 25.84 -24.36 33.98
N LEU A 15 25.40 -24.96 32.88
CA LEU A 15 25.23 -26.39 32.85
C LEU A 15 26.56 -27.10 32.66
N ASP A 16 26.74 -28.17 33.42
CA ASP A 16 27.87 -29.10 33.26
C ASP A 16 27.63 -29.93 31.98
N LEU A 17 28.57 -29.88 31.04
CA LEU A 17 28.50 -30.57 29.78
C LEU A 17 29.26 -31.91 29.84
N LEU A 18 28.82 -32.91 29.07
CA LEU A 18 29.56 -34.14 28.87
C LEU A 18 30.69 -33.94 27.88
N PRO A 19 31.96 -34.24 28.24
CA PRO A 19 33.07 -34.12 27.28
C PRO A 19 32.93 -35.05 26.04
N THR A 20 32.18 -36.12 26.17
CA THR A 20 31.93 -37.10 25.10
C THR A 20 30.80 -36.76 24.17
N GLU A 21 29.97 -35.76 24.55
CA GLU A 21 28.84 -35.27 23.73
C GLU A 21 28.92 -33.74 23.57
N PRO A 22 29.81 -33.28 22.68
CA PRO A 22 29.92 -31.83 22.43
C PRO A 22 28.67 -31.26 21.75
N ILE A 23 28.40 -29.99 21.99
CA ILE A 23 27.29 -29.28 21.32
C ILE A 23 27.64 -29.16 19.84
N LYS A 24 26.83 -29.77 18.99
CA LYS A 24 26.94 -29.71 17.53
C LYS A 24 25.87 -28.80 16.97
N LEU A 25 26.27 -27.75 16.27
CA LEU A 25 25.37 -26.79 15.64
C LEU A 25 25.27 -27.02 14.14
N THR A 26 24.11 -26.71 13.61
CA THR A 26 23.89 -26.49 12.18
C THR A 26 23.48 -25.05 11.98
N LEU A 27 24.14 -24.38 11.06
CA LEU A 27 23.87 -23.01 10.67
C LEU A 27 23.35 -23.02 9.22
N SER A 28 22.29 -22.30 8.94
CA SER A 28 21.76 -22.14 7.58
C SER A 28 21.13 -20.76 7.42
N ILE A 29 21.03 -20.30 6.17
CA ILE A 29 20.19 -19.13 5.89
C ILE A 29 18.74 -19.51 6.21
N GLU A 30 18.11 -18.67 6.99
CA GLU A 30 16.73 -18.85 7.32
C GLU A 30 15.82 -18.56 6.12
N ASP A 31 15.00 -19.54 5.80
CA ASP A 31 13.84 -19.33 4.95
C ASP A 31 12.59 -19.54 5.82
N ILE A 32 12.11 -18.47 6.45
CA ILE A 32 10.89 -18.51 7.27
C ILE A 32 9.66 -18.86 6.43
N THR A 33 9.77 -18.74 5.11
CA THR A 33 8.71 -19.14 4.18
C THR A 33 8.60 -20.66 4.06
N ASN A 34 9.66 -21.37 4.46
CA ASN A 34 9.69 -22.83 4.48
C ASN A 34 9.64 -23.32 5.94
N ALA A 35 8.56 -23.99 6.31
CA ALA A 35 8.35 -24.52 7.66
C ALA A 35 9.47 -25.49 8.13
N ASP A 36 10.19 -26.08 7.19
CA ASP A 36 11.31 -26.99 7.44
C ASP A 36 12.68 -26.29 7.48
N ALA A 37 12.75 -25.03 7.08
CA ALA A 37 13.99 -24.24 7.13
C ALA A 37 14.33 -23.92 8.61
N ARG A 38 15.46 -24.43 9.04
CA ARG A 38 15.93 -24.31 10.43
C ARG A 38 17.19 -23.49 10.44
N SER A 39 17.17 -22.33 11.06
CA SER A 39 18.29 -21.41 11.11
C SER A 39 19.49 -21.94 11.89
N VAL A 40 19.51 -21.73 13.14
CA VAL A 40 20.52 -22.23 14.08
C VAL A 40 19.85 -23.22 15.01
N PHE A 41 20.28 -24.45 14.96
CA PHE A 41 19.81 -25.46 15.91
C PHE A 41 20.94 -26.42 16.23
N SER A 42 20.91 -26.99 17.43
CA SER A 42 21.76 -28.12 17.75
C SER A 42 21.10 -29.45 17.38
N ARG A 43 21.91 -30.45 17.13
CA ARG A 43 21.46 -31.81 17.39
C ARG A 43 21.15 -31.94 18.89
N THR A 44 20.28 -32.88 19.25
CA THR A 44 20.09 -33.23 20.64
C THR A 44 21.42 -33.63 21.26
N PHE A 45 21.73 -33.12 22.41
CA PHE A 45 22.89 -33.51 23.21
C PHE A 45 22.46 -33.75 24.64
N ARG A 46 23.25 -34.50 25.41
CA ARG A 46 22.95 -34.86 26.77
C ARG A 46 23.81 -34.08 27.73
N VAL A 47 23.17 -33.72 28.85
CA VAL A 47 23.86 -33.14 30.00
C VAL A 47 23.66 -34.07 31.20
N PRO A 48 24.73 -34.31 32.04
CA PRO A 48 24.67 -35.24 33.15
C PRO A 48 23.82 -34.69 34.29
N SER A 49 23.25 -35.54 35.13
CA SER A 49 22.53 -35.17 36.35
C SER A 49 23.49 -34.81 37.50
N THR A 50 24.32 -33.80 37.28
CA THR A 50 25.14 -33.22 38.33
C THR A 50 24.29 -32.41 39.30
N LYS A 51 24.85 -32.08 40.47
CA LYS A 51 24.17 -31.24 41.43
C LYS A 51 23.78 -29.89 40.84
N ASN A 52 24.60 -29.34 39.97
CA ASN A 52 24.37 -28.06 39.32
C ASN A 52 23.24 -28.15 38.27
N ASN A 53 23.30 -29.18 37.42
CA ASN A 53 22.25 -29.41 36.41
C ASN A 53 20.91 -29.78 37.05
N ASN A 54 20.93 -30.62 38.08
CA ASN A 54 19.73 -30.98 38.83
C ASN A 54 19.04 -29.79 39.51
N ARG A 55 19.83 -28.78 39.92
CA ARG A 55 19.27 -27.54 40.47
C ARG A 55 18.49 -26.74 39.39
N PHE A 56 19.02 -26.66 38.20
CA PHE A 56 18.32 -26.00 37.07
C PHE A 56 17.09 -26.80 36.64
N PHE A 57 17.23 -28.10 36.42
CA PHE A 57 16.13 -28.98 35.99
C PHE A 57 15.22 -29.39 37.17
N LYS A 58 15.42 -28.82 38.36
CA LYS A 58 14.57 -29.07 39.57
C LYS A 58 14.35 -30.56 39.85
N ASN A 59 15.37 -31.37 39.60
CA ASN A 59 15.31 -32.83 39.72
C ASN A 59 14.17 -33.49 38.90
N ALA A 60 13.87 -32.99 37.72
CA ALA A 60 12.80 -33.49 36.82
C ALA A 60 12.94 -34.98 36.48
N PHE A 61 14.03 -35.63 36.81
CA PHE A 61 14.20 -37.09 36.67
C PHE A 61 13.42 -37.88 37.72
N LEU A 62 12.99 -37.27 38.80
CA LEU A 62 12.10 -37.90 39.77
C LEU A 62 10.67 -37.91 39.21
N VAL A 63 9.99 -39.04 39.32
CA VAL A 63 8.61 -39.20 38.81
C VAL A 63 7.65 -38.19 39.42
N ASP A 64 7.93 -37.80 40.68
CA ASP A 64 7.13 -36.80 41.42
C ASP A 64 7.67 -35.38 41.28
N GLY A 65 8.70 -35.19 40.45
CA GLY A 65 9.33 -33.85 40.18
C GLY A 65 8.49 -33.05 39.21
N ILE A 66 7.58 -32.22 39.72
CA ILE A 66 6.65 -31.40 38.92
C ILE A 66 7.10 -29.93 38.77
N ASP A 67 8.23 -29.56 39.39
CA ASP A 67 8.63 -28.15 39.50
C ASP A 67 9.31 -27.61 38.24
N PHE A 68 9.74 -28.48 37.30
CA PHE A 68 10.33 -28.07 36.02
C PHE A 68 9.31 -28.22 34.89
N ASP A 69 8.92 -27.12 34.35
CA ASP A 69 8.01 -27.10 33.19
C ASP A 69 8.77 -27.49 31.91
N VAL A 70 8.55 -28.68 31.42
CA VAL A 70 9.16 -29.24 30.21
C VAL A 70 8.55 -28.66 28.92
N THR A 71 7.40 -28.00 29.01
CA THR A 71 6.69 -27.41 27.87
C THR A 71 7.25 -26.03 27.51
N VAL A 72 7.89 -25.36 28.47
CA VAL A 72 8.45 -24.02 28.34
C VAL A 72 9.92 -24.09 27.94
N LYS A 73 10.27 -23.34 26.91
CA LYS A 73 11.67 -23.12 26.50
C LYS A 73 12.35 -22.22 27.54
N LYS A 74 13.61 -22.50 27.85
CA LYS A 74 14.42 -21.68 28.76
C LYS A 74 15.50 -20.98 27.96
N SER A 75 15.70 -19.67 28.20
CA SER A 75 16.73 -18.88 27.52
C SER A 75 18.12 -19.47 27.79
N ALA A 76 18.96 -19.48 26.79
CA ALA A 76 20.26 -20.08 26.84
C ALA A 76 21.29 -19.36 25.98
N GLU A 77 22.54 -19.35 26.44
CA GLU A 77 23.69 -18.77 25.75
C GLU A 77 24.79 -19.82 25.66
N ILE A 78 25.32 -20.01 24.46
CA ILE A 78 26.55 -20.79 24.26
C ILE A 78 27.72 -19.80 24.30
N ILE A 79 28.60 -19.97 25.29
CA ILE A 79 29.76 -19.11 25.50
C ILE A 79 31.03 -19.91 25.16
N TYR A 80 31.91 -19.30 24.36
CA TYR A 80 33.21 -19.85 24.05
C TYR A 80 34.33 -18.91 24.46
N ASN A 81 35.28 -19.40 25.28
CA ASN A 81 36.40 -18.61 25.82
C ASN A 81 36.01 -17.27 26.49
N GLY A 82 34.81 -17.22 27.09
CA GLY A 82 34.31 -16.03 27.75
C GLY A 82 33.55 -15.05 26.83
N ALA A 83 33.56 -15.28 25.54
CA ALA A 83 32.77 -14.54 24.56
C ALA A 83 31.48 -15.30 24.25
N GLU A 84 30.40 -14.56 24.10
CA GLU A 84 29.10 -15.08 23.69
C GLU A 84 29.16 -15.52 22.24
N PHE A 85 28.88 -16.81 21.98
CA PHE A 85 28.99 -17.39 20.63
C PHE A 85 27.62 -17.44 19.93
N LYS A 86 26.59 -17.93 20.62
CA LYS A 86 25.21 -17.94 20.13
C LYS A 86 24.22 -17.82 21.29
N ILE A 87 23.17 -17.05 21.05
CA ILE A 87 22.03 -16.91 21.95
C ILE A 87 20.84 -17.70 21.40
N GLY A 88 19.99 -18.15 22.27
CA GLY A 88 18.79 -18.89 21.91
C GLY A 88 18.12 -19.50 23.14
N HIS A 89 17.49 -20.62 22.93
CA HIS A 89 16.76 -21.34 23.99
C HIS A 89 17.11 -22.80 24.04
N ILE A 90 17.03 -23.39 25.22
CA ILE A 90 17.05 -24.84 25.36
C ILE A 90 15.65 -25.38 25.66
N ARG A 91 15.40 -26.58 25.17
CA ARG A 91 14.23 -27.38 25.49
C ARG A 91 14.64 -28.79 25.85
N MET A 92 14.15 -29.28 27.00
CA MET A 92 14.29 -30.67 27.38
C MET A 92 13.43 -31.55 26.46
N GLN A 93 14.02 -32.65 25.97
CA GLN A 93 13.30 -33.60 25.12
C GLN A 93 13.02 -34.92 25.86
N ARG A 94 14.02 -35.42 26.57
CA ARG A 94 13.94 -36.71 27.28
C ARG A 94 14.81 -36.73 28.50
N ILE A 95 14.54 -37.70 29.39
CA ILE A 95 15.41 -38.02 30.49
C ILE A 95 15.77 -39.49 30.39
N TYR A 96 17.07 -39.78 30.41
CA TYR A 96 17.60 -41.13 30.31
C TYR A 96 17.99 -41.60 31.70
N HIS A 97 17.51 -42.76 32.10
CA HIS A 97 17.96 -43.49 33.26
C HIS A 97 18.74 -44.72 32.81
N ASN A 98 20.04 -44.73 33.03
CA ASN A 98 20.85 -45.91 32.78
C ASN A 98 20.79 -46.80 34.03
N LYS A 99 20.08 -47.93 33.91
CA LYS A 99 19.91 -48.84 35.01
C LYS A 99 21.19 -49.59 35.42
N MET A 100 22.18 -49.70 34.52
CA MET A 100 23.45 -50.37 34.81
C MET A 100 24.37 -49.52 35.69
N ASP A 101 24.46 -48.23 35.40
CA ASP A 101 25.41 -47.32 36.04
C ASP A 101 24.74 -46.38 37.04
N GLY A 102 23.41 -46.41 37.10
CA GLY A 102 22.59 -45.48 37.88
C GLY A 102 22.66 -44.00 37.43
N ASN A 103 23.26 -43.80 36.28
CA ASN A 103 23.44 -42.45 35.72
C ASN A 103 22.13 -41.92 35.11
N VAL A 104 21.84 -40.65 35.38
CA VAL A 104 20.72 -39.93 34.78
C VAL A 104 21.29 -38.84 33.86
N GLU A 105 20.71 -38.71 32.68
CA GLU A 105 21.10 -37.70 31.68
C GLU A 105 19.86 -36.99 31.16
N TYR A 106 19.95 -35.68 30.99
CA TYR A 106 18.91 -34.86 30.38
C TYR A 106 19.25 -34.63 28.91
N GLU A 107 18.40 -35.07 28.00
CA GLU A 107 18.54 -34.80 26.57
C GLU A 107 17.88 -33.45 26.28
N VAL A 108 18.65 -32.54 25.76
CA VAL A 108 18.22 -31.16 25.41
C VAL A 108 18.55 -30.82 23.98
N VAL A 109 17.84 -29.85 23.42
CA VAL A 109 18.10 -29.26 22.12
C VAL A 109 18.25 -27.75 22.29
N PHE A 110 19.26 -27.18 21.63
CA PHE A 110 19.42 -25.74 21.54
C PHE A 110 18.72 -25.22 20.27
N LEU A 111 17.96 -24.16 20.37
CA LEU A 111 17.18 -23.54 19.32
C LEU A 111 17.60 -22.07 19.23
N GLY A 112 17.90 -21.60 18.04
CA GLY A 112 18.21 -20.19 17.79
C GLY A 112 16.95 -19.31 17.74
N GLU A 113 17.16 -18.05 17.57
CA GLU A 113 16.20 -16.98 17.87
C GLU A 113 15.09 -16.76 16.85
N THR A 114 15.29 -17.06 15.58
CA THR A 114 14.22 -16.86 14.57
C THR A 114 13.04 -17.78 14.84
N ARG A 115 13.28 -18.95 15.39
CA ARG A 115 12.20 -19.81 15.86
C ARG A 115 11.44 -19.19 17.04
N ASP A 116 12.10 -18.31 17.78
CA ASP A 116 11.49 -17.61 18.91
C ASP A 116 10.64 -16.44 18.43
N PHE A 117 11.05 -15.73 17.41
CA PHE A 117 10.22 -14.74 16.73
C PHE A 117 8.92 -15.38 16.21
N ALA A 118 9.01 -16.44 15.41
CA ALA A 118 7.83 -17.15 14.93
C ALA A 118 6.97 -17.70 16.08
N SER A 119 7.59 -18.12 17.19
CA SER A 119 6.88 -18.60 18.38
C SER A 119 6.21 -17.47 19.15
N ALA A 120 6.80 -16.27 19.18
CA ALA A 120 6.22 -15.07 19.81
C ALA A 120 4.99 -14.56 19.05
N LEU A 121 5.01 -14.66 17.72
CA LEU A 121 3.84 -14.37 16.88
C LEU A 121 2.72 -15.39 17.10
N GLY A 122 3.05 -16.69 17.22
CA GLY A 122 2.11 -17.76 17.48
C GLY A 122 0.95 -17.80 16.50
N GLU A 123 -0.28 -17.84 17.03
CA GLU A 123 -1.52 -17.84 16.26
C GLU A 123 -2.17 -16.46 16.16
N LYS A 124 -1.50 -15.41 16.63
CA LYS A 124 -2.04 -14.05 16.63
C LYS A 124 -2.29 -13.57 15.18
N THR A 125 -3.40 -12.88 15.01
CA THR A 125 -3.79 -12.25 13.75
C THR A 125 -3.29 -10.80 13.68
N ILE A 126 -3.32 -10.20 12.50
CA ILE A 126 -3.01 -8.76 12.36
C ILE A 126 -4.04 -7.87 13.07
N ALA A 127 -5.26 -8.37 13.27
CA ALA A 127 -6.31 -7.68 14.03
C ALA A 127 -6.06 -7.69 15.55
N ASP A 128 -5.21 -8.62 16.07
CA ASP A 128 -4.82 -8.68 17.49
C ASP A 128 -3.73 -7.67 17.87
N LEU A 129 -3.18 -6.92 16.92
CA LEU A 129 -2.20 -5.88 17.18
C LEU A 129 -2.84 -4.71 17.96
N ASP A 130 -2.11 -4.18 18.92
CA ASP A 130 -2.50 -2.94 19.58
C ASP A 130 -2.26 -1.75 18.63
N LEU A 131 -3.28 -1.39 17.87
CA LEU A 131 -3.31 -0.26 16.94
C LEU A 131 -4.14 0.91 17.45
N THR A 132 -4.42 0.95 18.77
CA THR A 132 -5.23 2.00 19.40
C THR A 132 -4.69 3.41 19.17
N MET A 133 -3.38 3.53 18.92
CA MET A 133 -2.75 4.80 18.54
C MET A 133 -3.26 5.38 17.21
N TYR A 134 -3.89 4.56 16.37
CA TYR A 134 -4.49 4.96 15.10
C TYR A 134 -6.01 5.13 15.19
N ASP A 135 -6.61 4.96 16.37
CA ASP A 135 -8.05 5.17 16.54
C ASP A 135 -8.39 6.66 16.35
N HIS A 136 -9.37 6.95 15.51
CA HIS A 136 -9.74 8.31 15.18
C HIS A 136 -11.17 8.40 14.66
N GLN A 137 -11.68 9.63 14.57
CA GLN A 137 -12.96 9.90 13.94
C GLN A 137 -12.81 9.95 12.41
N GLN A 138 -13.74 9.32 11.70
CA GLN A 138 -13.79 9.37 10.24
C GLN A 138 -14.48 10.67 9.80
N THR A 139 -13.71 11.74 9.77
CA THR A 139 -14.15 13.07 9.34
C THR A 139 -13.58 13.41 7.97
N TYR A 140 -14.19 14.38 7.30
CA TYR A 140 -13.69 14.96 6.07
C TYR A 140 -12.23 15.41 6.21
N ASP A 141 -11.92 16.13 7.28
CA ASP A 141 -10.58 16.66 7.53
C ASP A 141 -9.55 15.54 7.67
N ASN A 142 -9.86 14.46 8.39
CA ASN A 142 -8.97 13.32 8.54
C ASN A 142 -8.77 12.55 7.23
N ILE A 143 -9.82 12.42 6.42
CA ILE A 143 -9.73 11.80 5.09
C ILE A 143 -8.79 12.61 4.19
N VAL A 144 -9.01 13.91 4.07
CA VAL A 144 -8.19 14.79 3.23
C VAL A 144 -6.76 14.92 3.78
N LEU A 145 -6.59 14.96 5.10
CA LEU A 145 -5.26 14.94 5.73
C LEU A 145 -4.50 13.66 5.36
N SER A 146 -5.16 12.52 5.28
CA SER A 146 -4.50 11.26 4.93
C SER A 146 -3.86 11.28 3.55
N TRP A 147 -4.36 12.10 2.63
CA TRP A 147 -3.82 12.22 1.27
C TRP A 147 -2.50 12.97 1.19
N GLN A 148 -2.13 13.70 2.26
CA GLN A 148 -0.82 14.37 2.35
C GLN A 148 0.32 13.40 2.68
N ALA A 149 0.04 12.10 2.78
CA ALA A 149 1.06 11.07 2.94
C ALA A 149 2.05 11.08 1.76
N TYR A 150 3.27 10.55 1.98
CA TYR A 150 4.22 10.36 0.90
C TYR A 150 3.58 9.58 -0.28
N PRO A 151 3.69 9.97 -1.56
CA PRO A 151 4.67 10.93 -2.11
C PRO A 151 4.23 12.42 -2.17
N GLU A 152 3.02 12.77 -1.75
CA GLU A 152 2.55 14.16 -1.83
C GLU A 152 3.27 15.07 -0.83
N GLY A 153 3.42 14.63 0.41
CA GLY A 153 4.10 15.34 1.47
C GLY A 153 5.43 14.70 1.87
N ALA A 154 6.02 15.24 2.93
CA ALA A 154 7.20 14.63 3.54
C ALA A 154 6.88 13.24 4.11
N ALA A 155 7.91 12.46 4.44
CA ALA A 155 7.73 11.10 4.97
C ALA A 155 6.93 11.04 6.28
N THR A 156 6.79 12.16 6.97
CA THR A 156 6.07 12.32 8.24
C THR A 156 4.75 13.09 8.10
N ASP A 157 4.34 13.42 6.88
CA ASP A 157 3.10 14.15 6.65
C ASP A 157 1.92 13.18 6.51
N GLY A 158 0.71 13.73 6.61
CA GLY A 158 -0.52 12.97 6.52
C GLY A 158 -1.06 12.50 7.87
N LEU A 159 -2.17 11.77 7.83
CA LEU A 159 -2.84 11.27 9.02
C LEU A 159 -1.96 10.22 9.73
N PHE A 160 -1.63 10.45 11.01
CA PHE A 160 -0.68 9.65 11.79
C PHE A 160 0.68 9.48 11.08
N ASN A 161 1.28 10.59 10.65
CA ASN A 161 2.51 10.59 9.87
C ASN A 161 2.39 9.78 8.55
N GLY A 162 1.20 9.74 7.98
CA GLY A 162 0.88 9.01 6.76
C GLY A 162 0.73 7.51 6.95
N ASP A 163 0.59 7.00 8.17
CA ASP A 163 0.38 5.57 8.39
C ASP A 163 -1.05 5.12 8.06
N ILE A 164 -2.01 6.05 8.08
CA ILE A 164 -3.38 5.79 7.66
C ILE A 164 -3.71 6.58 6.39
N LEU A 165 -4.31 5.89 5.42
CA LEU A 165 -4.73 6.44 4.14
C LEU A 165 -6.19 6.07 3.86
N TYR A 166 -6.97 7.01 3.35
CA TYR A 166 -8.33 6.79 2.83
C TYR A 166 -8.35 6.92 1.30
N PRO A 167 -8.02 5.87 0.56
CA PRO A 167 -8.00 5.94 -0.90
C PRO A 167 -9.41 5.95 -1.48
N LEU A 168 -9.49 6.39 -2.73
CA LEU A 168 -10.71 6.24 -3.50
C LEU A 168 -10.76 4.84 -4.12
N VAL A 169 -11.70 4.00 -3.65
CA VAL A 169 -11.93 2.63 -4.10
C VAL A 169 -13.43 2.41 -4.27
N ASN A 170 -13.82 1.73 -5.32
CA ASN A 170 -15.20 1.35 -5.54
C ASN A 170 -15.48 -0.02 -4.91
N PHE A 171 -16.35 -0.05 -3.90
CA PHE A 171 -16.77 -1.26 -3.19
C PHE A 171 -18.12 -1.81 -3.65
N GLY A 172 -18.76 -1.20 -4.68
CA GLY A 172 -20.02 -1.67 -5.24
C GLY A 172 -21.21 -1.60 -4.27
N GLU A 173 -21.19 -0.63 -3.38
CA GLU A 173 -22.31 -0.44 -2.44
C GLU A 173 -23.54 0.04 -3.19
N THR A 174 -24.56 -0.78 -3.19
CA THR A 174 -25.94 -0.58 -3.65
C THR A 174 -26.17 0.05 -5.03
N ASP A 175 -26.90 -0.64 -5.88
CA ASP A 175 -27.53 -0.25 -7.14
C ASP A 175 -26.63 0.34 -8.26
N GLU A 176 -26.81 -0.13 -9.49
CA GLU A 176 -26.10 0.33 -10.70
C GLU A 176 -26.15 1.84 -10.94
N THR A 177 -27.03 2.51 -10.26
CA THR A 177 -27.25 3.94 -10.32
C THR A 177 -26.33 4.74 -9.40
N GLU A 178 -25.57 4.14 -8.49
CA GLU A 178 -24.91 4.86 -7.39
C GLU A 178 -23.43 5.21 -7.58
N VAL A 179 -22.77 4.79 -8.65
CA VAL A 179 -21.34 5.07 -8.83
C VAL A 179 -21.08 5.86 -10.10
N ARG A 180 -21.28 7.16 -10.06
CA ARG A 180 -20.91 8.08 -11.14
C ARG A 180 -20.23 9.31 -10.57
N ILE A 181 -19.11 9.71 -11.17
CA ILE A 181 -18.38 10.91 -10.78
C ILE A 181 -19.12 12.17 -11.25
N ALA A 182 -19.17 13.18 -10.41
CA ALA A 182 -19.79 14.45 -10.71
C ALA A 182 -19.00 15.28 -11.73
N TYR A 183 -19.70 15.82 -12.70
CA TYR A 183 -19.21 16.85 -13.61
C TYR A 183 -19.86 18.18 -13.30
N GLY A 184 -19.08 19.23 -13.13
CA GLY A 184 -19.50 20.60 -13.14
C GLY A 184 -20.83 20.91 -12.42
N THR A 185 -21.12 22.11 -12.12
CA THR A 185 -22.28 22.56 -11.35
C THR A 185 -23.56 21.76 -11.62
N GLY A 186 -23.83 20.74 -10.79
CA GLY A 186 -25.15 20.14 -10.67
C GLY A 186 -25.38 18.76 -11.26
N GLN A 187 -24.34 18.02 -11.70
CA GLN A 187 -24.53 16.64 -12.15
C GLN A 187 -23.55 15.68 -11.48
N THR A 188 -24.08 14.77 -10.68
CA THR A 188 -23.36 13.75 -9.95
C THR A 188 -23.22 12.47 -10.77
N TYR A 189 -22.00 11.94 -10.83
CA TYR A 189 -21.69 10.63 -11.41
C TYR A 189 -21.27 9.57 -10.38
N PHE A 190 -21.28 9.90 -9.11
CA PHE A 190 -21.52 8.90 -8.08
C PHE A 190 -22.97 9.07 -7.69
N ASN A 191 -23.78 8.09 -7.96
CA ASN A 191 -25.22 8.20 -7.76
C ASN A 191 -25.55 8.05 -6.28
N HIS A 192 -25.30 9.12 -5.56
CA HIS A 192 -25.95 9.35 -4.27
C HIS A 192 -27.08 10.37 -4.51
N PRO A 193 -28.19 10.28 -3.81
CA PRO A 193 -29.26 11.31 -3.88
C PRO A 193 -28.83 12.64 -3.23
N GLY A 194 -27.62 13.08 -3.54
CA GLY A 194 -26.97 14.29 -3.08
C GLY A 194 -25.64 14.49 -3.80
N PRO A 195 -25.08 15.68 -3.83
CA PRO A 195 -23.83 15.97 -4.49
C PRO A 195 -22.64 15.45 -3.65
N GLY A 196 -22.19 14.21 -3.84
CA GLY A 196 -20.94 13.77 -3.29
C GLY A 196 -20.89 12.37 -2.66
N ILE A 197 -19.68 11.87 -2.43
CA ILE A 197 -19.40 10.60 -1.74
C ILE A 197 -19.38 10.88 -0.24
N GLY A 198 -20.21 10.21 0.54
CA GLY A 198 -20.17 10.34 1.99
C GLY A 198 -18.84 9.88 2.60
N VAL A 199 -18.38 10.58 3.64
CA VAL A 199 -17.15 10.22 4.38
C VAL A 199 -17.16 8.76 4.86
N ASN A 200 -18.31 8.21 5.19
CA ASN A 200 -18.50 6.82 5.62
C ASN A 200 -18.26 5.78 4.50
N ARG A 201 -18.15 6.22 3.24
CA ARG A 201 -17.86 5.34 2.09
C ARG A 201 -16.36 5.09 1.89
N PHE A 202 -15.53 5.92 2.48
CA PHE A 202 -14.09 5.71 2.46
C PHE A 202 -13.69 4.64 3.48
N LYS A 203 -12.84 3.72 3.06
CA LYS A 203 -12.31 2.69 3.95
C LYS A 203 -10.82 2.89 4.15
N PRO A 204 -10.32 2.75 5.39
CA PRO A 204 -8.93 3.01 5.68
C PRO A 204 -8.02 1.93 5.10
N MET A 205 -6.80 2.33 4.79
CA MET A 205 -5.65 1.45 4.59
C MET A 205 -4.56 1.83 5.57
N ILE A 206 -3.79 0.85 6.02
CA ILE A 206 -2.65 1.07 6.89
C ILE A 206 -1.35 0.84 6.13
N ARG A 207 -0.35 1.70 6.37
CA ARG A 207 0.96 1.54 5.75
C ARG A 207 1.56 0.17 6.09
N ALA A 208 2.08 -0.54 5.08
CA ALA A 208 2.67 -1.87 5.28
C ALA A 208 3.79 -1.86 6.31
N LYS A 209 4.62 -0.79 6.31
CA LYS A 209 5.69 -0.60 7.28
C LYS A 209 5.16 -0.44 8.71
N ALA A 210 4.05 0.26 8.92
CA ALA A 210 3.46 0.46 10.24
C ALA A 210 3.03 -0.88 10.87
N LEU A 211 2.40 -1.77 10.08
CA LEU A 211 2.08 -3.13 10.54
C LEU A 211 3.33 -3.95 10.82
N TRP A 212 4.32 -3.87 9.92
CA TRP A 212 5.59 -4.57 10.06
C TRP A 212 6.31 -4.16 11.35
N ASP A 213 6.48 -2.86 11.58
CA ASP A 213 7.12 -2.31 12.77
C ASP A 213 6.40 -2.76 14.04
N ARG A 214 5.07 -2.74 14.01
CA ARG A 214 4.27 -3.12 15.19
C ARG A 214 4.38 -4.61 15.52
N ILE A 215 4.38 -5.47 14.50
CA ILE A 215 4.56 -6.93 14.69
C ILE A 215 5.92 -7.21 15.35
N PHE A 216 7.01 -6.59 14.87
CA PHE A 216 8.33 -6.77 15.45
C PHE A 216 8.40 -6.25 16.90
N ALA A 217 7.86 -5.05 17.13
CA ALA A 217 7.86 -4.44 18.44
C ALA A 217 7.10 -5.27 19.48
N GLU A 218 5.90 -5.78 19.15
CA GLU A 218 5.10 -6.62 20.05
C GLU A 218 5.70 -8.01 20.28
N ALA A 219 6.44 -8.52 19.29
CA ALA A 219 7.20 -9.75 19.46
C ALA A 219 8.46 -9.55 20.34
N GLY A 220 8.85 -8.31 20.62
CA GLY A 220 10.06 -7.95 21.39
C GLY A 220 11.34 -8.08 20.57
N PHE A 221 11.26 -7.88 19.26
CA PHE A 221 12.37 -7.89 18.32
C PHE A 221 12.49 -6.55 17.60
N THR A 222 13.67 -6.31 17.06
CA THR A 222 13.98 -5.16 16.18
C THR A 222 14.53 -5.65 14.84
N TYR A 223 14.63 -4.78 13.87
CA TYR A 223 15.25 -5.09 12.59
C TYR A 223 15.98 -3.88 12.00
N SER A 224 16.89 -4.13 11.06
CA SER A 224 17.44 -3.12 10.16
C SER A 224 17.15 -3.54 8.73
N SER A 225 16.72 -2.59 7.89
CA SER A 225 16.35 -2.87 6.52
C SER A 225 16.41 -1.61 5.67
N ALA A 226 17.27 -1.59 4.67
CA ALA A 226 17.34 -0.46 3.74
C ALA A 226 16.11 -0.40 2.82
N ILE A 227 15.55 -1.57 2.45
CA ILE A 227 14.33 -1.59 1.62
C ILE A 227 13.11 -1.05 2.37
N ALA A 228 12.96 -1.34 3.67
CA ALA A 228 11.83 -0.89 4.46
C ALA A 228 11.74 0.66 4.55
N ASP A 229 12.87 1.34 4.44
CA ASP A 229 12.96 2.80 4.44
C ASP A 229 13.03 3.41 3.02
N SER A 230 12.96 2.56 1.99
CA SER A 230 13.05 3.01 0.59
C SER A 230 11.75 3.61 0.06
N ASP A 231 11.88 4.37 -1.03
CA ASP A 231 10.75 4.91 -1.78
C ASP A 231 9.88 3.83 -2.43
N LEU A 232 10.35 2.59 -2.50
CA LEU A 232 9.55 1.45 -2.92
C LEU A 232 8.60 0.96 -1.82
N PHE A 233 9.02 1.01 -0.55
CA PHE A 233 8.26 0.43 0.55
C PHE A 233 7.36 1.45 1.26
N ARG A 234 7.80 2.71 1.34
CA ARG A 234 7.03 3.80 1.98
C ARG A 234 5.61 3.97 1.44
N PRO A 235 5.36 3.93 0.12
CA PRO A 235 4.01 4.14 -0.42
C PRO A 235 3.16 2.86 -0.43
N LEU A 236 3.60 1.77 0.19
CA LEU A 236 2.82 0.53 0.27
C LEU A 236 1.81 0.57 1.41
N TYR A 237 0.56 0.29 1.07
CA TYR A 237 -0.55 0.23 2.02
C TYR A 237 -1.25 -1.12 1.94
N ILE A 238 -1.66 -1.59 3.12
CA ILE A 238 -2.43 -2.82 3.31
C ILE A 238 -3.88 -2.42 3.55
N SER A 239 -4.80 -3.09 2.87
CA SER A 239 -6.23 -2.82 3.03
C SER A 239 -6.73 -3.22 4.41
N ALA A 240 -7.46 -2.32 5.04
CA ALA A 240 -8.21 -2.55 6.27
C ALA A 240 -9.72 -2.58 5.92
N PHE A 241 -10.13 -3.53 5.08
CA PHE A 241 -11.50 -3.66 4.55
C PHE A 241 -12.22 -4.89 5.12
N GLY A 242 -11.61 -5.56 6.10
CA GLY A 242 -11.91 -6.94 6.50
C GLY A 242 -13.31 -7.17 7.08
N ASN A 243 -14.00 -6.15 7.54
CA ASN A 243 -15.35 -6.28 8.06
C ASN A 243 -16.28 -5.25 7.45
N GLN A 244 -16.82 -5.54 6.26
CA GLN A 244 -17.87 -4.70 5.68
C GLN A 244 -19.17 -4.68 6.51
N ALA A 245 -19.40 -5.69 7.32
CA ALA A 245 -20.50 -5.70 8.28
C ALA A 245 -20.27 -4.71 9.45
N ASN A 246 -19.01 -4.31 9.64
CA ASN A 246 -18.60 -3.22 10.50
C ASN A 246 -18.12 -2.02 9.65
N THR A 247 -18.89 -1.56 8.68
CA THR A 247 -19.23 -0.17 8.83
C THR A 247 -19.57 -0.09 10.30
N VAL A 248 -18.79 0.61 11.11
CA VAL A 248 -19.32 1.08 12.37
C VAL A 248 -20.57 1.79 11.93
N GLU A 249 -21.68 1.01 11.90
CA GLU A 249 -22.97 1.63 11.94
C GLU A 249 -22.79 2.53 13.15
N PRO A 250 -22.72 3.86 12.96
CA PRO A 250 -22.63 4.72 14.10
C PRO A 250 -23.68 4.17 15.05
N THR A 251 -23.33 3.98 16.29
CA THR A 251 -24.29 3.58 17.31
C THR A 251 -25.43 4.56 17.16
N GLY A 252 -26.41 4.24 16.32
CA GLY A 252 -27.42 5.20 15.95
C GLY A 252 -27.96 5.15 14.54
N SER A 253 -27.60 4.20 13.67
CA SER A 253 -28.24 4.08 12.34
C SER A 253 -29.76 3.93 12.46
N ALA A 254 -30.21 3.37 13.57
CA ALA A 254 -31.60 3.35 13.99
C ALA A 254 -32.20 4.77 14.22
N ASN A 255 -31.41 5.79 14.39
CA ASN A 255 -31.82 7.13 14.78
C ASN A 255 -31.69 8.16 13.67
N ARG A 256 -31.35 7.73 12.45
CA ARG A 256 -31.31 8.60 11.27
C ARG A 256 -32.71 9.12 10.94
N LEU A 257 -32.76 10.37 10.52
CA LEU A 257 -33.95 11.00 10.01
C LEU A 257 -33.61 11.82 8.77
N ASN A 258 -34.44 11.72 7.74
CA ASN A 258 -34.50 12.70 6.66
C ASN A 258 -35.94 12.83 6.24
N VAL A 259 -36.52 13.99 6.50
CA VAL A 259 -37.88 14.34 6.11
C VAL A 259 -37.88 15.65 5.35
N GLN A 260 -38.71 15.74 4.34
CA GLN A 260 -38.84 16.86 3.43
C GLN A 260 -40.30 17.35 3.34
N LEU A 261 -40.51 18.41 2.59
CA LEU A 261 -41.84 18.88 2.25
C LEU A 261 -42.30 18.23 0.93
N VAL A 262 -43.55 17.84 0.83
CA VAL A 262 -44.18 17.39 -0.45
C VAL A 262 -44.41 18.57 -1.39
N GLN A 263 -44.73 19.72 -0.82
CA GLN A 263 -44.95 21.01 -1.52
C GLN A 263 -44.42 22.16 -0.69
N PRO A 264 -44.15 23.34 -1.28
CA PRO A 264 -43.70 24.51 -0.53
C PRO A 264 -44.64 24.84 0.63
N TYR A 265 -44.07 25.12 1.80
CA TYR A 265 -44.83 25.51 2.97
C TYR A 265 -44.85 27.01 3.06
N PHE A 266 -46.06 27.61 3.17
CA PHE A 266 -46.25 29.05 3.36
C PHE A 266 -46.63 29.32 4.81
N LEU A 267 -45.90 30.28 5.44
CA LEU A 267 -46.27 30.73 6.80
C LEU A 267 -47.67 31.32 6.80
N ASN A 268 -48.48 30.92 7.82
CA ASN A 268 -49.82 31.40 7.99
C ASN A 268 -49.87 32.80 8.64
N SER A 269 -48.82 33.15 9.39
CA SER A 269 -48.78 34.43 10.12
C SER A 269 -47.35 34.96 10.25
N TRP A 270 -47.21 36.27 10.18
CA TRP A 270 -45.96 36.96 10.43
C TRP A 270 -46.22 38.26 11.19
N GLY A 271 -45.26 38.78 11.95
CA GLY A 271 -45.42 40.04 12.70
C GLY A 271 -44.54 40.11 13.96
N THR A 272 -44.77 41.17 14.72
CA THR A 272 -44.07 41.42 15.98
C THR A 272 -45.07 41.38 17.14
N PRO A 273 -44.95 40.47 18.15
CA PRO A 273 -43.85 39.52 18.35
C PRO A 273 -43.83 38.37 17.34
N LEU A 274 -42.66 37.77 17.12
CA LEU A 274 -42.51 36.63 16.22
C LEU A 274 -43.49 35.49 16.58
N GLN A 275 -44.27 35.05 15.61
CA GLN A 275 -45.12 33.88 15.71
C GLN A 275 -44.42 32.68 15.08
N PHE A 276 -44.00 31.72 15.88
CA PHE A 276 -43.31 30.54 15.38
C PHE A 276 -44.31 29.44 15.02
N GLU A 277 -44.18 28.92 13.82
CA GLU A 277 -44.97 27.78 13.31
C GLU A 277 -44.06 26.58 13.11
N ILE A 278 -44.55 25.37 13.43
CA ILE A 278 -43.80 24.13 13.16
C ILE A 278 -43.86 23.85 11.67
N ILE A 279 -42.71 23.59 11.05
CA ILE A 279 -42.65 23.22 9.63
C ILE A 279 -43.21 21.80 9.47
N PRO A 280 -44.22 21.61 8.62
CA PRO A 280 -44.89 20.31 8.48
C PRO A 280 -44.21 19.40 7.50
N TRP A 281 -43.06 18.84 7.86
CA TRP A 281 -42.34 17.87 7.05
C TRP A 281 -43.19 16.60 6.87
N THR A 282 -43.69 16.32 5.66
CA THR A 282 -44.65 15.24 5.38
C THR A 282 -44.11 14.18 4.43
N ASN A 283 -42.96 14.41 3.81
CA ASN A 283 -42.30 13.44 2.95
C ASN A 283 -41.13 12.80 3.71
N GLU A 284 -41.38 11.59 4.14
CA GLU A 284 -40.38 10.77 4.87
C GLU A 284 -39.46 10.06 3.87
N ILE A 285 -38.21 10.51 3.77
CA ILE A 285 -37.21 9.91 2.91
C ILE A 285 -36.46 8.79 3.65
N LEU A 286 -36.16 9.02 4.94
CA LEU A 286 -35.46 8.09 5.81
C LEU A 286 -35.96 8.21 7.23
N ASP A 287 -36.55 7.16 7.77
CA ASP A 287 -36.86 6.97 9.19
C ASP A 287 -36.94 5.46 9.49
N PRO A 288 -35.81 4.75 9.63
CA PRO A 288 -35.78 3.30 9.70
C PRO A 288 -36.66 2.70 10.81
N ASN A 289 -36.88 3.43 11.90
CA ASN A 289 -37.56 2.96 13.07
C ASN A 289 -38.90 3.66 13.36
N ASN A 290 -39.38 4.48 12.43
CA ASN A 290 -40.61 5.24 12.58
C ASN A 290 -40.63 6.14 13.84
N ASN A 291 -39.51 6.80 14.08
CA ASN A 291 -39.32 7.71 15.24
C ASN A 291 -39.84 9.11 15.00
N TYR A 292 -40.18 9.43 13.77
CA TYR A 292 -40.75 10.70 13.36
C TYR A 292 -42.27 10.62 13.19
N SER A 293 -42.95 11.61 13.65
CA SER A 293 -44.43 11.68 13.53
C SER A 293 -44.87 12.73 12.51
N ILE A 294 -45.36 12.33 11.37
CA ILE A 294 -45.95 13.23 10.35
C ILE A 294 -47.22 13.95 10.82
N THR A 295 -47.76 13.59 11.99
CA THR A 295 -48.95 14.27 12.58
C THR A 295 -48.55 15.40 13.51
N THR A 296 -47.48 15.22 14.28
CA THR A 296 -46.96 16.22 15.23
C THR A 296 -45.76 16.96 14.70
N TYR A 297 -45.12 16.45 13.61
CA TYR A 297 -43.93 16.98 12.98
C TYR A 297 -42.72 16.98 13.90
N LYS A 298 -42.63 15.94 14.75
CA LYS A 298 -41.57 15.82 15.76
C LYS A 298 -40.87 14.48 15.64
N TYR A 299 -39.57 14.51 15.80
CA TYR A 299 -38.76 13.35 16.03
C TYR A 299 -38.74 13.04 17.52
N THR A 300 -38.85 11.76 17.88
CA THR A 300 -38.78 11.30 19.28
C THR A 300 -37.62 10.33 19.41
N VAL A 301 -36.69 10.57 20.33
CA VAL A 301 -35.58 9.65 20.61
C VAL A 301 -36.15 8.32 21.09
N PRO A 302 -35.84 7.21 20.41
CA PRO A 302 -36.40 5.92 20.75
C PRO A 302 -35.95 5.46 22.12
N THR A 303 -36.83 4.68 22.79
CA THR A 303 -36.48 4.00 24.06
C THR A 303 -35.64 2.76 23.75
N SER A 304 -34.64 2.50 24.59
CA SER A 304 -33.73 1.38 24.43
C SER A 304 -34.48 0.04 24.42
N VAL A 305 -34.17 -0.78 23.44
CA VAL A 305 -34.48 -2.22 23.47
C VAL A 305 -33.22 -2.93 23.97
N SER A 306 -33.38 -3.96 24.77
CA SER A 306 -32.28 -4.66 25.47
C SER A 306 -30.95 -4.72 24.68
N GLY A 307 -29.94 -3.96 25.11
CA GLY A 307 -28.60 -3.93 24.56
C GLY A 307 -28.23 -2.71 23.68
N THR A 308 -29.16 -1.79 23.41
CA THR A 308 -28.88 -0.53 22.71
C THR A 308 -29.12 0.65 23.65
N ASP A 309 -28.17 1.56 23.78
CA ASP A 309 -28.31 2.84 24.48
C ASP A 309 -28.52 3.93 23.44
N ASN A 310 -29.68 4.57 23.43
CA ASN A 310 -30.03 5.63 22.51
C ASN A 310 -29.73 7.04 23.09
N ASN A 311 -29.14 7.11 24.28
CA ASN A 311 -28.66 8.37 24.84
C ASN A 311 -27.31 8.73 24.18
N GLY A 312 -27.15 9.99 23.80
CA GLY A 312 -25.88 10.42 23.24
C GLY A 312 -25.96 11.60 22.30
N PRO A 313 -24.88 11.86 21.59
CA PRO A 313 -24.79 12.97 20.64
C PRO A 313 -25.58 12.62 19.36
N TYR A 314 -26.45 13.54 18.97
CA TYR A 314 -27.18 13.53 17.70
C TYR A 314 -26.65 14.67 16.84
N VAL A 315 -26.33 14.39 15.60
CA VAL A 315 -25.87 15.39 14.64
C VAL A 315 -27.02 15.85 13.78
N PHE A 316 -27.33 17.14 13.86
CA PHE A 316 -28.38 17.76 13.06
C PHE A 316 -27.80 18.34 11.78
N ASN A 317 -28.40 18.02 10.66
CA ASN A 317 -28.12 18.64 9.36
C ASN A 317 -29.45 19.08 8.72
N THR A 318 -30.03 20.11 9.29
CA THR A 318 -31.34 20.62 8.90
C THR A 318 -31.18 21.86 8.04
N ILE A 319 -31.78 21.86 6.88
CA ILE A 319 -31.75 22.95 5.91
C ILE A 319 -33.17 23.54 5.79
N VAL A 320 -33.29 24.82 5.99
CA VAL A 320 -34.55 25.58 5.81
C VAL A 320 -34.30 26.71 4.81
N ASN A 321 -34.61 26.43 3.56
CA ASN A 321 -34.45 27.37 2.45
C ASN A 321 -35.83 27.91 2.02
N GLY A 322 -35.86 29.08 1.46
CA GLY A 322 -37.06 29.65 0.91
C GLY A 322 -36.92 31.11 0.52
N ALA A 323 -38.00 31.78 0.35
CA ALA A 323 -38.02 33.20 0.04
C ALA A 323 -39.08 33.96 0.86
N ALA A 324 -38.80 35.22 1.18
CA ALA A 324 -39.72 36.16 1.72
C ALA A 324 -40.05 37.24 0.68
N CYS A 325 -41.34 37.47 0.45
CA CYS A 325 -41.81 38.49 -0.47
C CYS A 325 -41.92 39.83 0.28
N ILE A 326 -40.96 40.74 0.03
CA ILE A 326 -40.82 42.01 0.75
C ILE A 326 -41.40 43.14 -0.08
N PHE A 327 -42.19 44.03 0.52
CA PHE A 327 -42.65 45.24 -0.12
C PHE A 327 -41.51 46.09 -0.70
N ASN A 328 -41.60 46.42 -1.97
CA ASN A 328 -40.60 47.24 -2.61
C ASN A 328 -40.57 48.65 -2.01
N GLY A 329 -39.39 49.10 -1.61
CA GLY A 329 -39.20 50.44 -1.01
C GLY A 329 -37.76 50.64 -0.54
N SER A 330 -37.35 51.89 -0.36
CA SER A 330 -35.94 52.23 -0.08
C SER A 330 -35.42 51.81 1.30
N SER A 331 -36.25 51.35 2.20
CA SER A 331 -35.89 50.99 3.56
C SER A 331 -36.69 49.82 4.16
N ASN A 332 -37.44 49.11 3.33
CA ASN A 332 -38.21 47.98 3.82
C ASN A 332 -37.31 46.74 4.04
N SER A 333 -37.56 46.06 5.13
CA SER A 333 -36.81 44.85 5.47
C SER A 333 -37.68 43.82 6.17
N ALA A 334 -37.33 42.57 6.02
CA ALA A 334 -37.95 41.48 6.76
C ALA A 334 -36.89 40.62 7.45
N GLN A 335 -37.28 39.99 8.54
CA GLN A 335 -36.48 38.98 9.20
C GLN A 335 -37.20 37.65 9.11
N VAL A 336 -36.49 36.63 8.68
CA VAL A 336 -36.90 35.23 8.73
C VAL A 336 -36.03 34.53 9.75
N THR A 337 -36.67 33.83 10.69
CA THR A 337 -35.97 33.09 11.76
C THR A 337 -36.46 31.66 11.79
N SER A 338 -35.53 30.70 11.63
CA SER A 338 -35.82 29.30 11.92
C SER A 338 -35.09 28.88 13.20
N ARG A 339 -35.67 27.90 13.89
CA ARG A 339 -35.06 27.36 15.11
C ARG A 339 -35.38 25.91 15.30
N LEU A 340 -34.46 25.18 15.90
CA LEU A 340 -34.69 23.82 16.41
C LEU A 340 -35.09 23.90 17.88
N ARG A 341 -36.15 23.18 18.20
CA ARG A 341 -36.71 23.07 19.54
C ARG A 341 -36.45 21.64 20.07
N TRP A 342 -36.20 21.57 21.36
CA TRP A 342 -36.01 20.33 22.10
C TRP A 342 -36.94 20.33 23.33
N TYR A 343 -37.68 19.23 23.47
CA TYR A 343 -38.44 18.91 24.67
C TYR A 343 -37.69 17.87 25.47
N ASP A 344 -37.20 18.24 26.65
CA ASP A 344 -36.58 17.34 27.59
C ASP A 344 -37.65 16.51 28.31
N GLN A 345 -37.73 15.25 28.02
CA GLN A 345 -38.75 14.34 28.59
C GLN A 345 -38.56 14.22 30.11
N SER A 346 -37.32 14.27 30.59
CA SER A 346 -36.98 14.08 32.00
C SER A 346 -37.32 15.31 32.83
N ALA A 347 -37.07 16.50 32.30
CA ALA A 347 -37.35 17.79 32.95
C ALA A 347 -38.75 18.35 32.65
N GLY A 348 -39.44 17.84 31.65
CA GLY A 348 -40.73 18.32 31.17
C GLY A 348 -40.69 19.74 30.58
N THR A 349 -39.52 20.17 30.08
CA THR A 349 -39.31 21.54 29.61
C THR A 349 -38.95 21.59 28.13
N THR A 350 -39.32 22.67 27.45
CA THR A 350 -38.98 22.90 26.06
C THR A 350 -37.96 24.02 25.94
N THR A 351 -36.86 23.76 25.27
CA THR A 351 -35.75 24.70 25.08
C THR A 351 -35.46 24.90 23.60
N THR A 352 -34.91 26.02 23.20
CA THR A 352 -34.36 26.23 21.86
C THR A 352 -32.90 25.84 21.86
N ILE A 353 -32.52 24.92 20.97
CA ILE A 353 -31.16 24.40 20.89
C ILE A 353 -30.31 25.07 19.80
N ASN A 354 -30.98 25.60 18.77
CA ASN A 354 -30.30 26.39 17.73
C ASN A 354 -31.26 27.41 17.10
N THR A 355 -30.77 28.55 16.66
CA THR A 355 -31.57 29.60 16.01
C THR A 355 -30.74 30.32 14.94
N ILE A 356 -31.33 30.47 13.76
CA ILE A 356 -30.72 31.22 12.65
C ILE A 356 -31.71 32.27 12.18
N THR A 357 -31.24 33.51 11.97
CA THR A 357 -32.04 34.63 11.49
C THR A 357 -31.36 35.27 10.28
N SER A 358 -32.10 35.40 9.20
CA SER A 358 -31.71 36.20 8.04
C SER A 358 -32.45 37.51 8.02
N THR A 359 -31.74 38.61 7.85
CA THR A 359 -32.31 39.92 7.60
C THR A 359 -32.27 40.21 6.10
N LEU A 360 -33.40 40.37 5.49
CA LEU A 360 -33.61 40.54 4.07
C LEU A 360 -34.05 41.99 3.78
N SER A 361 -33.43 42.61 2.76
CA SER A 361 -33.77 43.98 2.37
C SER A 361 -34.50 43.99 1.04
N SER A 362 -35.43 44.96 0.89
CA SER A 362 -36.14 45.22 -0.37
C SER A 362 -35.20 45.69 -1.48
N VAL A 363 -35.71 45.75 -2.70
CA VAL A 363 -34.98 46.34 -3.85
C VAL A 363 -35.34 47.79 -3.96
N PRO A 364 -34.37 48.73 -3.88
CA PRO A 364 -34.62 50.14 -4.08
C PRO A 364 -35.09 50.49 -5.50
N GLY A 365 -36.01 51.39 -5.66
CA GLY A 365 -36.39 51.97 -6.95
C GLY A 365 -37.49 51.26 -7.72
N LEU A 366 -38.01 50.14 -7.25
CA LEU A 366 -39.21 49.50 -7.77
C LEU A 366 -40.42 49.95 -6.93
N SER A 367 -41.50 50.43 -7.56
CA SER A 367 -42.78 50.70 -6.88
C SER A 367 -43.81 49.70 -7.38
N GLY A 368 -44.55 49.11 -6.47
CA GLY A 368 -45.54 48.06 -6.76
C GLY A 368 -45.14 46.70 -6.17
N GLU A 369 -45.48 45.67 -6.79
CA GLU A 369 -45.37 44.31 -6.28
C GLU A 369 -44.10 43.98 -5.46
N CYS A 370 -44.19 43.01 -4.57
CA CYS A 370 -43.08 42.54 -3.74
C CYS A 370 -42.03 41.79 -4.57
N THR A 371 -40.77 41.78 -4.11
CA THR A 371 -39.69 41.00 -4.69
C THR A 371 -39.34 39.84 -3.74
N PRO A 372 -39.38 38.55 -4.20
CA PRO A 372 -38.95 37.45 -3.39
C PRO A 372 -37.45 37.55 -3.07
N ARG A 373 -37.11 37.46 -1.80
CA ARG A 373 -35.72 37.49 -1.30
C ARG A 373 -35.38 36.14 -0.69
N PRO A 374 -34.42 35.41 -1.26
CA PRO A 374 -34.07 34.07 -0.77
C PRO A 374 -33.38 34.14 0.59
N TYR A 375 -33.61 33.14 1.41
CA TYR A 375 -32.87 32.88 2.64
C TYR A 375 -32.44 31.43 2.67
N ASN A 376 -31.34 31.14 3.38
CA ASN A 376 -30.80 29.80 3.58
C ASN A 376 -30.36 29.71 5.05
N HIS A 377 -31.01 28.82 5.77
CA HIS A 377 -30.69 28.50 7.16
C HIS A 377 -30.20 27.07 7.25
N LEU A 378 -28.91 26.89 7.55
CA LEU A 378 -28.30 25.60 7.79
C LEU A 378 -28.07 25.39 9.28
N HIS A 379 -28.85 24.52 9.90
CA HIS A 379 -28.71 24.09 11.29
C HIS A 379 -27.79 22.86 11.30
N ASN A 380 -26.49 23.08 11.46
CA ASN A 380 -25.50 22.05 11.49
C ASN A 380 -24.77 22.11 12.83
N PHE A 381 -25.02 21.12 13.71
CA PHE A 381 -24.42 21.05 15.04
C PHE A 381 -24.74 19.73 15.71
N THR A 382 -23.98 19.40 16.75
CA THR A 382 -24.18 18.19 17.58
C THR A 382 -24.86 18.58 18.90
N TYR A 383 -25.86 17.81 19.31
CA TYR A 383 -26.56 18.00 20.59
C TYR A 383 -26.82 16.66 21.27
N THR A 384 -26.62 16.59 22.58
CA THR A 384 -26.88 15.36 23.34
C THR A 384 -28.35 15.26 23.67
N LEU A 385 -28.98 14.16 23.27
CA LEU A 385 -30.38 13.84 23.55
C LEU A 385 -30.45 12.55 24.39
N ASN A 386 -31.55 12.44 25.13
CA ASN A 386 -31.87 11.28 25.93
C ASN A 386 -33.14 10.60 25.41
N GLU A 387 -33.35 9.35 25.79
CA GLU A 387 -34.53 8.60 25.40
C GLU A 387 -35.85 9.31 25.77
N GLY A 388 -36.76 9.37 24.82
CA GLY A 388 -38.03 10.04 24.93
C GLY A 388 -38.01 11.55 24.64
N ASP A 389 -36.81 12.13 24.48
CA ASP A 389 -36.69 13.53 24.07
C ASP A 389 -37.33 13.76 22.69
N GLN A 390 -37.86 14.97 22.47
CA GLN A 390 -38.45 15.30 21.18
C GLN A 390 -37.77 16.51 20.56
N VAL A 391 -37.58 16.51 19.24
CA VAL A 391 -37.00 17.62 18.48
C VAL A 391 -37.84 17.94 17.26
N TRP A 392 -37.98 19.25 16.96
CA TRP A 392 -38.71 19.74 15.78
C TRP A 392 -38.15 21.09 15.31
N VAL A 393 -38.54 21.48 14.11
CA VAL A 393 -38.13 22.73 13.46
C VAL A 393 -39.29 23.71 13.44
N GLU A 394 -39.05 24.95 13.85
CA GLU A 394 -39.98 26.02 13.78
C GLU A 394 -39.45 27.19 12.93
N ILE A 395 -40.35 27.92 12.29
CA ILE A 395 -40.02 29.09 11.51
C ILE A 395 -40.96 30.24 11.88
N ALA A 396 -40.44 31.45 11.83
CA ALA A 396 -41.21 32.71 12.02
C ALA A 396 -40.64 33.82 11.14
N ALA A 397 -41.44 34.78 10.85
CA ALA A 397 -41.02 35.96 10.12
C ALA A 397 -41.64 37.25 10.69
N SER A 398 -40.97 38.35 10.45
CA SER A 398 -41.46 39.69 10.81
C SER A 398 -40.92 40.76 9.86
N GLY A 399 -41.52 41.96 9.88
CA GLY A 399 -41.13 43.10 9.04
C GLY A 399 -42.09 43.36 7.88
N ASP A 400 -41.56 43.99 6.83
CA ASP A 400 -42.35 44.49 5.71
C ASP A 400 -42.62 43.40 4.65
N ILE A 401 -43.33 42.35 5.05
CA ILE A 401 -43.69 41.21 4.21
C ILE A 401 -45.06 41.43 3.56
N ASP A 402 -45.15 41.27 2.22
CA ASP A 402 -46.40 41.48 1.48
C ASP A 402 -47.17 40.16 1.21
N ALA A 403 -46.61 39.28 0.41
CA ALA A 403 -47.30 38.09 -0.07
C ALA A 403 -46.95 36.81 0.68
N GLY A 404 -46.06 36.89 1.70
CA GLY A 404 -45.76 35.76 2.56
C GLY A 404 -44.27 35.34 2.56
N VAL A 405 -44.02 34.30 3.31
CA VAL A 405 -42.74 33.62 3.42
C VAL A 405 -42.97 32.16 3.13
N ASP A 406 -42.23 31.59 2.23
CA ASP A 406 -42.27 30.15 1.89
C ASP A 406 -41.04 29.40 2.36
N VAL A 407 -41.20 28.13 2.63
CA VAL A 407 -40.12 27.11 2.78
C VAL A 407 -40.15 26.23 1.53
N ASP A 408 -39.03 26.21 0.80
CA ASP A 408 -38.91 25.48 -0.44
C ASP A 408 -38.87 23.97 -0.20
N ASN A 409 -39.66 23.20 -0.93
CA ASN A 409 -39.79 21.75 -0.75
C ASN A 409 -38.66 20.95 -1.42
N ASN A 410 -37.94 21.54 -2.38
CA ASN A 410 -36.89 20.82 -3.11
C ASN A 410 -35.52 20.93 -2.45
N THR A 411 -35.31 21.99 -1.67
CA THR A 411 -34.02 22.33 -1.09
C THR A 411 -34.00 22.35 0.44
N SER A 412 -35.16 22.09 1.08
CA SER A 412 -35.30 22.10 2.54
C SER A 412 -35.50 20.68 3.07
N GLN A 413 -34.86 20.39 4.21
CA GLN A 413 -34.98 19.09 4.89
C GLN A 413 -34.81 19.26 6.41
N PHE A 414 -35.46 18.40 7.17
CA PHE A 414 -35.12 18.15 8.56
C PHE A 414 -34.40 16.79 8.65
N ALA A 415 -33.11 16.83 8.96
CA ALA A 415 -32.30 15.63 8.98
C ALA A 415 -31.53 15.50 10.30
N ILE A 416 -31.45 14.27 10.77
CA ILE A 416 -30.56 13.80 11.81
C ILE A 416 -29.63 12.79 11.15
N ILE A 417 -28.35 13.05 11.18
CA ILE A 417 -27.33 12.21 10.56
C ILE A 417 -26.50 11.53 11.66
N ASP A 418 -25.74 10.54 11.27
CA ASP A 418 -24.87 9.86 12.20
C ASP A 418 -23.72 10.77 12.64
N ALA A 419 -23.36 10.69 13.91
CA ALA A 419 -22.11 11.28 14.37
C ALA A 419 -20.95 10.57 13.66
N PRO A 420 -19.85 11.26 13.33
CA PRO A 420 -18.70 10.60 12.72
C PRO A 420 -18.25 9.46 13.61
N GLY A 421 -18.26 8.24 13.07
CA GLY A 421 -17.91 7.03 13.81
C GLY A 421 -16.44 7.05 14.21
N ASN A 422 -16.14 6.57 15.40
CA ASN A 422 -14.77 6.25 15.75
C ASN A 422 -14.36 5.01 14.98
N ILE A 423 -13.28 5.12 14.21
CA ILE A 423 -12.66 4.00 13.51
C ILE A 423 -11.56 3.42 14.41
N SER A 424 -11.69 2.13 14.70
CA SER A 424 -10.60 1.35 15.27
C SER A 424 -9.98 0.51 14.15
N ILE A 425 -8.73 0.80 13.80
CA ILE A 425 -8.04 0.16 12.68
C ILE A 425 -7.93 -1.35 12.87
N SER A 426 -7.69 -1.82 14.09
CA SER A 426 -7.61 -3.26 14.39
C SER A 426 -8.89 -4.00 14.00
N THR A 427 -10.07 -3.40 14.20
CA THR A 427 -11.35 -4.03 13.84
C THR A 427 -11.62 -4.04 12.33
N GLN A 428 -10.92 -3.23 11.55
CA GLN A 428 -11.02 -3.19 10.10
C GLN A 428 -10.05 -4.16 9.41
N LEU A 429 -9.07 -4.70 10.11
CA LEU A 429 -8.14 -5.68 9.57
C LEU A 429 -8.78 -7.08 9.50
N ASP A 430 -8.21 -7.95 8.64
CA ASP A 430 -8.68 -9.33 8.51
C ASP A 430 -8.36 -10.13 9.78
N ASP A 431 -9.39 -10.55 10.51
CA ASP A 431 -9.34 -11.35 11.73
C ASP A 431 -8.83 -12.78 11.54
N ASN A 432 -8.69 -13.23 10.29
CA ASN A 432 -8.16 -14.55 9.95
C ASN A 432 -6.73 -14.49 9.39
N TYR A 433 -6.19 -13.32 9.19
CA TYR A 433 -4.84 -13.15 8.64
C TYR A 433 -3.81 -13.10 9.77
N LYS A 434 -3.02 -14.17 9.90
CA LYS A 434 -2.03 -14.27 10.97
C LYS A 434 -0.84 -13.34 10.75
N GLN A 435 -0.28 -12.81 11.84
CA GLN A 435 0.93 -11.98 11.82
C GLN A 435 2.10 -12.71 11.16
N ILE A 436 2.28 -14.00 11.46
CA ILE A 436 3.34 -14.80 10.84
C ILE A 436 3.14 -14.96 9.32
N ASP A 437 1.89 -15.06 8.87
CA ASP A 437 1.59 -15.19 7.44
C ASP A 437 1.80 -13.86 6.71
N PHE A 438 1.46 -12.72 7.36
CA PHE A 438 1.80 -11.39 6.83
C PHE A 438 3.31 -11.22 6.64
N ILE A 439 4.12 -11.59 7.65
CA ILE A 439 5.59 -11.56 7.53
C ILE A 439 6.06 -12.45 6.39
N LYS A 440 5.57 -13.69 6.30
CA LYS A 440 5.92 -14.62 5.21
C LYS A 440 5.55 -14.07 3.84
N ASP A 441 4.39 -13.45 3.70
CA ASP A 441 3.91 -12.88 2.44
C ASP A 441 4.79 -11.72 1.99
N MET A 442 5.19 -10.84 2.92
CA MET A 442 6.13 -9.76 2.63
C MET A 442 7.51 -10.30 2.26
N LEU A 443 8.05 -11.27 3.02
CA LEU A 443 9.32 -11.93 2.70
C LEU A 443 9.25 -12.61 1.32
N THR A 444 8.12 -13.24 0.98
CA THR A 444 7.90 -13.89 -0.30
C THR A 444 7.77 -12.88 -1.43
N LYS A 445 6.93 -11.86 -1.27
CA LYS A 445 6.64 -10.88 -2.33
C LYS A 445 7.90 -10.16 -2.79
N PHE A 446 8.73 -9.74 -1.85
CA PHE A 446 9.97 -9.01 -2.09
C PHE A 446 11.23 -9.89 -2.06
N ARG A 447 11.08 -11.21 -1.92
CA ARG A 447 12.19 -12.16 -1.76
C ARG A 447 13.19 -11.69 -0.71
N LEU A 448 12.70 -11.29 0.46
CA LEU A 448 13.56 -10.83 1.54
C LEU A 448 14.25 -12.01 2.23
N VAL A 449 15.47 -11.79 2.63
CA VAL A 449 16.22 -12.61 3.58
C VAL A 449 16.05 -11.98 4.95
N MET A 450 15.77 -12.79 5.95
CA MET A 450 15.73 -12.35 7.35
C MET A 450 16.84 -13.09 8.11
N ALA A 451 17.97 -12.41 8.28
CA ALA A 451 19.14 -12.94 8.95
C ALA A 451 19.27 -12.35 10.37
N PRO A 452 19.60 -13.16 11.39
CA PRO A 452 19.90 -12.63 12.72
C PRO A 452 21.12 -11.71 12.68
N ASP A 453 21.04 -10.60 13.43
CA ASP A 453 22.20 -9.74 13.64
C ASP A 453 23.29 -10.50 14.44
N ARG A 454 24.56 -10.21 14.16
CA ARG A 454 25.69 -10.89 14.82
C ARG A 454 25.84 -10.54 16.30
N ILE A 455 25.44 -9.31 16.66
CA ILE A 455 25.73 -8.71 17.96
C ILE A 455 24.46 -8.69 18.82
N ASP A 456 23.35 -8.34 18.21
CA ASP A 456 22.07 -8.22 18.90
C ASP A 456 21.16 -9.39 18.54
N ALA A 457 21.01 -10.27 19.49
CA ALA A 457 20.23 -11.48 19.37
C ALA A 457 18.74 -11.27 19.08
N ARG A 458 18.19 -10.10 19.37
CA ARG A 458 16.78 -9.75 19.08
C ARG A 458 16.63 -8.81 17.90
N LYS A 459 17.66 -8.72 17.08
CA LYS A 459 17.65 -7.90 15.89
C LYS A 459 17.85 -8.75 14.65
N PHE A 460 17.09 -8.43 13.61
CA PHE A 460 17.23 -9.04 12.29
C PHE A 460 17.76 -8.04 11.27
N ILE A 461 18.53 -8.52 10.31
CA ILE A 461 18.84 -7.84 9.07
C ILE A 461 17.83 -8.36 8.04
N VAL A 462 17.06 -7.46 7.43
CA VAL A 462 16.00 -7.82 6.48
C VAL A 462 16.23 -7.08 5.18
N GLU A 463 16.75 -7.78 4.18
CA GLU A 463 17.07 -7.19 2.88
C GLU A 463 16.59 -8.10 1.73
N PRO A 464 16.36 -7.57 0.53
CA PRO A 464 16.13 -8.39 -0.64
C PRO A 464 17.31 -9.35 -0.86
N TRP A 465 17.02 -10.56 -1.29
CA TRP A 465 18.06 -11.57 -1.56
C TRP A 465 19.13 -11.04 -2.52
N VAL A 466 18.73 -10.29 -3.54
CA VAL A 466 19.64 -9.71 -4.54
C VAL A 466 20.58 -8.63 -3.95
N ASP A 467 20.16 -7.98 -2.88
CA ASP A 467 20.92 -6.93 -2.21
C ASP A 467 21.67 -7.45 -0.96
N TYR A 468 21.37 -8.68 -0.52
CA TYR A 468 22.01 -9.32 0.63
C TYR A 468 23.12 -10.31 0.24
N ILE A 469 22.88 -11.15 -0.77
CA ILE A 469 23.79 -12.23 -1.14
C ILE A 469 25.07 -11.70 -1.78
N ALA A 470 26.21 -12.20 -1.34
CA ALA A 470 27.55 -11.88 -1.83
C ALA A 470 27.96 -10.40 -1.61
N THR A 471 27.40 -9.77 -0.57
CA THR A 471 27.80 -8.42 -0.14
C THR A 471 28.76 -8.40 1.04
N GLY A 472 28.94 -9.54 1.73
CA GLY A 472 29.85 -9.70 2.84
C GLY A 472 31.31 -9.89 2.43
N ASP A 473 32.11 -10.37 3.36
CA ASP A 473 33.53 -10.56 3.18
C ASP A 473 33.88 -11.70 2.22
N LEU A 474 35.00 -11.57 1.51
CA LEU A 474 35.55 -12.63 0.66
C LEU A 474 36.52 -13.51 1.47
N HIS A 475 36.21 -14.80 1.60
CA HIS A 475 37.04 -15.76 2.30
C HIS A 475 37.69 -16.73 1.30
N ASP A 476 39.02 -16.84 1.29
CA ASP A 476 39.73 -17.90 0.55
C ASP A 476 39.88 -19.15 1.43
N TRP A 477 39.00 -20.12 1.20
CA TRP A 477 38.98 -21.39 1.92
C TRP A 477 39.74 -22.51 1.21
N SER A 478 40.48 -22.22 0.15
CA SER A 478 41.23 -23.22 -0.60
C SER A 478 42.24 -23.96 0.30
N SER A 479 42.89 -23.25 1.21
CA SER A 479 43.95 -23.82 2.08
C SER A 479 43.42 -24.55 3.32
N ILE A 480 42.17 -24.38 3.69
CA ILE A 480 41.55 -25.02 4.86
C ILE A 480 40.58 -26.13 4.48
N LEU A 481 40.52 -26.48 3.19
CA LEU A 481 39.76 -27.62 2.69
C LEU A 481 40.41 -28.90 3.15
N ASP A 482 39.65 -29.79 3.79
CA ASP A 482 40.10 -31.13 4.19
C ASP A 482 40.06 -32.11 3.00
N GLU A 483 41.12 -32.19 2.28
CA GLU A 483 41.25 -33.07 1.12
C GLU A 483 41.24 -34.58 1.48
N SER A 484 41.29 -34.93 2.75
CA SER A 484 41.14 -36.33 3.20
C SER A 484 39.69 -36.81 3.18
N LYS A 485 38.74 -35.90 3.00
CA LYS A 485 37.30 -36.14 2.92
C LYS A 485 36.79 -36.05 1.49
N ASP A 486 35.74 -36.77 1.19
CA ASP A 486 35.10 -36.73 -0.11
C ASP A 486 34.51 -35.33 -0.37
N ILE A 487 34.80 -34.74 -1.51
CA ILE A 487 34.19 -33.53 -2.04
C ILE A 487 33.14 -33.96 -3.04
N THR A 488 31.93 -33.42 -2.91
CA THR A 488 30.89 -33.64 -3.90
C THR A 488 30.54 -32.36 -4.64
N LEU A 489 30.40 -32.45 -5.95
CA LEU A 489 29.94 -31.37 -6.81
C LEU A 489 28.65 -31.83 -7.52
N GLU A 490 27.52 -31.38 -7.04
CA GLU A 490 26.22 -31.81 -7.51
C GLU A 490 25.54 -30.74 -8.39
N PRO A 491 24.99 -31.11 -9.55
CA PRO A 491 24.10 -30.22 -10.29
C PRO A 491 22.82 -29.96 -9.47
N LEU A 492 22.36 -28.70 -9.45
CA LEU A 492 21.17 -28.33 -8.67
C LEU A 492 19.86 -28.83 -9.28
N PHE A 493 19.85 -29.40 -10.47
CA PHE A 493 18.61 -29.82 -11.14
C PHE A 493 17.78 -30.83 -10.33
N PHE A 494 18.39 -31.63 -9.48
CA PHE A 494 17.66 -32.59 -8.62
C PHE A 494 16.71 -31.94 -7.61
N THR A 495 16.94 -30.65 -7.30
CA THR A 495 16.11 -29.88 -6.38
C THR A 495 15.14 -28.94 -7.10
N GLN A 496 15.12 -28.98 -8.43
CA GLN A 496 14.32 -28.11 -9.29
C GLN A 496 12.98 -28.78 -9.65
N SER A 497 12.00 -27.96 -9.99
CA SER A 497 10.70 -28.39 -10.50
C SER A 497 10.58 -28.05 -11.98
N ALA A 498 9.81 -28.84 -12.74
CA ALA A 498 9.57 -28.57 -14.17
C ALA A 498 8.84 -27.24 -14.39
N ARG A 499 8.03 -26.84 -13.44
CA ARG A 499 7.30 -25.57 -13.47
C ARG A 499 7.40 -24.85 -12.13
N ILE A 500 7.60 -23.53 -12.19
CA ILE A 500 7.44 -22.63 -11.04
C ILE A 500 6.26 -21.72 -11.35
N GLU A 501 5.34 -21.62 -10.42
CA GLU A 501 4.17 -20.74 -10.52
C GLU A 501 4.18 -19.74 -9.37
N PHE A 502 4.20 -18.46 -9.72
CA PHE A 502 4.07 -17.34 -8.81
C PHE A 502 2.65 -16.80 -8.92
N SER A 503 1.93 -16.80 -7.83
CA SER A 503 0.53 -16.36 -7.81
C SER A 503 0.18 -15.66 -6.50
N ASP A 504 -0.86 -14.87 -6.53
CA ASP A 504 -1.51 -14.29 -5.36
C ASP A 504 -2.80 -15.05 -5.02
N LYS A 505 -3.41 -14.75 -3.89
CA LYS A 505 -4.65 -15.41 -3.45
C LYS A 505 -5.81 -14.97 -4.34
N GLU A 506 -6.66 -15.91 -4.70
CA GLU A 506 -7.90 -15.63 -5.42
C GLU A 506 -8.87 -14.83 -4.56
N ASP A 507 -9.65 -13.94 -5.18
CA ASP A 507 -10.74 -13.22 -4.56
C ASP A 507 -12.00 -13.28 -5.42
N ALA A 508 -13.14 -13.04 -4.79
CA ALA A 508 -14.46 -13.15 -5.41
C ALA A 508 -14.88 -11.87 -6.17
N ASP A 509 -14.05 -10.83 -6.20
CA ASP A 509 -14.39 -9.61 -6.90
C ASP A 509 -14.55 -9.82 -8.42
N PHE A 510 -15.33 -8.93 -9.01
CA PHE A 510 -15.75 -9.00 -10.40
C PHE A 510 -14.58 -9.12 -11.39
N LEU A 511 -13.53 -8.31 -11.24
CA LEU A 511 -12.42 -8.28 -12.17
C LEU A 511 -11.53 -9.52 -12.06
N ASN A 512 -11.25 -9.97 -10.83
CA ASN A 512 -10.53 -11.22 -10.61
C ASN A 512 -11.31 -12.43 -11.13
N ASN A 513 -12.64 -12.45 -10.95
CA ASN A 513 -13.50 -13.49 -11.51
C ASN A 513 -13.50 -13.51 -13.05
N ILE A 514 -13.52 -12.36 -13.72
CA ILE A 514 -13.38 -12.29 -15.17
C ILE A 514 -12.05 -12.88 -15.61
N ASN A 515 -10.95 -12.45 -14.97
CA ASN A 515 -9.63 -12.94 -15.29
C ASN A 515 -9.53 -14.46 -15.11
N LEU A 516 -10.02 -14.97 -13.97
CA LEU A 516 -10.04 -16.39 -13.68
C LEU A 516 -10.90 -17.19 -14.68
N LYS A 517 -12.06 -16.69 -15.08
CA LYS A 517 -12.91 -17.33 -16.09
C LYS A 517 -12.25 -17.34 -17.47
N LYS A 518 -11.60 -16.25 -17.86
CA LYS A 518 -10.99 -16.07 -19.20
C LYS A 518 -9.66 -16.80 -19.35
N PHE A 519 -8.78 -16.69 -18.38
CA PHE A 519 -7.39 -17.18 -18.46
C PHE A 519 -7.12 -18.41 -17.59
N LYS A 520 -8.04 -18.80 -16.70
CA LYS A 520 -7.89 -19.92 -15.75
C LYS A 520 -6.72 -19.73 -14.77
N GLU A 521 -6.42 -18.48 -14.45
CA GLU A 521 -5.39 -18.10 -13.51
C GLU A 521 -5.74 -16.76 -12.81
N THR A 522 -5.17 -16.55 -11.64
CA THR A 522 -5.29 -15.31 -10.90
C THR A 522 -4.58 -14.19 -11.66
N PHE A 523 -5.09 -12.98 -11.61
CA PHE A 523 -4.47 -11.82 -12.24
C PHE A 523 -3.02 -11.64 -11.80
N GLY A 524 -2.12 -11.30 -12.72
CA GLY A 524 -0.70 -11.10 -12.42
C GLY A 524 0.11 -12.36 -12.14
N THR A 525 -0.45 -13.57 -12.33
CA THR A 525 0.24 -14.87 -12.17
C THR A 525 1.34 -15.04 -13.21
N LEU A 526 2.52 -15.48 -12.77
CA LEU A 526 3.64 -15.85 -13.63
C LEU A 526 3.90 -17.35 -13.57
N LYS A 527 4.00 -17.99 -14.73
CA LYS A 527 4.40 -19.39 -14.88
C LYS A 527 5.71 -19.48 -15.64
N ILE A 528 6.67 -20.17 -15.07
CA ILE A 528 7.98 -20.41 -15.67
C ILE A 528 8.15 -21.91 -15.85
N ASP A 529 8.23 -22.35 -17.09
CA ASP A 529 8.52 -23.72 -17.47
C ASP A 529 10.02 -23.89 -17.73
N SER A 530 10.59 -24.97 -17.22
CA SER A 530 11.98 -25.32 -17.48
C SER A 530 12.10 -26.12 -18.79
N ASP A 531 13.08 -25.79 -19.60
CA ASP A 531 13.40 -26.54 -20.83
C ASP A 531 14.05 -27.91 -20.54
N ASN A 532 14.27 -28.26 -19.29
CA ASN A 532 14.90 -29.52 -18.90
C ASN A 532 13.87 -30.64 -18.81
N GLU A 533 13.86 -31.54 -19.78
CA GLU A 533 12.92 -32.67 -19.87
C GLU A 533 13.01 -33.67 -18.69
N LEU A 534 14.11 -33.63 -17.92
CA LEU A 534 14.31 -34.52 -16.77
C LEU A 534 13.55 -34.04 -15.53
N LEU A 535 13.17 -32.77 -15.49
CA LEU A 535 12.45 -32.19 -14.35
C LEU A 535 11.00 -32.65 -14.34
N LYS A 536 10.48 -32.73 -13.13
CA LYS A 536 9.07 -33.08 -12.87
C LYS A 536 8.50 -32.20 -11.76
N GLY A 537 7.18 -32.16 -11.71
CA GLY A 537 6.47 -31.49 -10.65
C GLY A 537 6.38 -29.96 -10.82
N LYS A 538 5.68 -29.35 -9.88
CA LYS A 538 5.38 -27.91 -9.83
C LYS A 538 5.82 -27.37 -8.47
N ARG A 539 6.46 -26.22 -8.47
CA ARG A 539 6.69 -25.41 -7.26
C ARG A 539 5.77 -24.21 -7.30
N GLU A 540 5.04 -23.99 -6.22
CA GLU A 540 4.18 -22.83 -6.05
C GLU A 540 4.84 -21.82 -5.11
N VAL A 541 4.84 -20.55 -5.52
CA VAL A 541 5.20 -19.39 -4.72
C VAL A 541 3.95 -18.54 -4.64
N LYS A 542 3.29 -18.56 -3.49
CA LYS A 542 1.98 -17.94 -3.31
C LYS A 542 1.98 -17.02 -2.11
N THR A 543 1.29 -15.86 -2.24
CA THR A 543 1.02 -14.96 -1.12
C THR A 543 -0.48 -14.94 -0.80
N ASN A 544 -0.83 -14.46 0.40
CA ASN A 544 -2.22 -14.30 0.82
C ASN A 544 -2.81 -12.95 0.41
N PHE A 545 -2.06 -12.08 -0.26
CA PHE A 545 -2.61 -10.88 -0.86
C PHE A 545 -3.43 -11.25 -2.10
N ALA A 546 -4.53 -10.53 -2.33
CA ALA A 546 -5.23 -10.64 -3.60
C ALA A 546 -4.78 -9.55 -4.58
N PRO A 547 -4.66 -9.86 -5.86
CA PRO A 547 -4.33 -8.85 -6.86
C PRO A 547 -5.51 -7.89 -7.05
N THR A 548 -5.19 -6.66 -7.42
CA THR A 548 -6.20 -5.61 -7.59
C THR A 548 -6.08 -5.00 -8.98
N PRO A 549 -6.69 -5.61 -9.99
CA PRO A 549 -6.77 -5.01 -11.31
C PRO A 549 -7.59 -3.72 -11.23
N MET A 550 -7.17 -2.73 -12.02
CA MET A 550 -7.84 -1.43 -12.09
C MET A 550 -8.74 -1.37 -13.30
N THR A 551 -9.82 -0.61 -13.22
CA THR A 551 -10.69 -0.35 -14.35
C THR A 551 -11.17 1.09 -14.34
N GLN A 552 -11.59 1.55 -15.50
CA GLN A 552 -12.28 2.81 -15.63
C GLN A 552 -13.65 2.73 -14.94
N ILE A 553 -14.08 3.81 -14.32
CA ILE A 553 -15.44 3.90 -13.75
C ILE A 553 -16.45 3.85 -14.91
N GLU A 554 -17.43 2.95 -14.80
CA GLU A 554 -18.51 2.85 -15.79
C GLU A 554 -19.29 4.16 -15.90
N GLY A 555 -19.59 4.56 -17.15
CA GLY A 555 -20.34 5.78 -17.45
C GLY A 555 -19.51 7.07 -17.39
N ALA A 556 -18.24 7.02 -16.98
CA ALA A 556 -17.35 8.15 -17.19
C ALA A 556 -16.95 8.20 -18.66
N SER A 557 -17.25 9.28 -19.35
CA SER A 557 -16.77 9.55 -20.70
C SER A 557 -15.26 9.89 -20.74
N VAL A 558 -14.61 9.79 -19.59
CA VAL A 558 -13.21 10.13 -19.37
C VAL A 558 -12.38 8.89 -19.32
N SER A 559 -11.50 8.72 -20.27
CA SER A 559 -10.63 7.56 -20.44
C SER A 559 -9.63 7.33 -19.31
N ASN A 560 -9.44 8.27 -18.40
CA ASN A 560 -8.26 8.31 -17.53
C ASN A 560 -8.53 8.14 -16.04
N PHE A 561 -9.81 8.00 -15.62
CA PHE A 561 -10.15 7.83 -14.21
C PHE A 561 -10.18 6.35 -13.81
N LEU A 562 -9.00 5.86 -13.45
CA LEU A 562 -8.81 4.46 -13.04
C LEU A 562 -8.75 4.35 -11.54
N ILE A 563 -9.64 3.57 -10.96
CA ILE A 563 -9.67 3.23 -9.54
C ILE A 563 -9.78 1.72 -9.34
N PRO A 564 -9.37 1.19 -8.19
CA PRO A 564 -9.64 -0.19 -7.84
C PRO A 564 -11.15 -0.43 -7.67
N ASN A 565 -11.66 -1.54 -8.22
CA ASN A 565 -13.03 -2.00 -8.04
C ASN A 565 -13.02 -3.33 -7.28
N ILE A 566 -13.59 -3.32 -6.07
CA ILE A 566 -13.56 -4.46 -5.15
C ILE A 566 -14.99 -4.84 -4.76
N TYR A 567 -15.76 -5.35 -5.73
CA TYR A 567 -17.12 -5.84 -5.53
C TYR A 567 -17.40 -7.02 -6.46
N ALA A 568 -18.42 -7.83 -6.16
CA ALA A 568 -18.94 -8.84 -7.07
C ALA A 568 -20.09 -8.28 -7.91
N ARG A 569 -20.32 -8.88 -9.09
CA ARG A 569 -21.48 -8.59 -9.93
C ARG A 569 -22.36 -9.83 -10.04
N ASP A 570 -23.65 -9.63 -9.94
CA ASP A 570 -24.66 -10.65 -10.21
C ASP A 570 -25.81 -10.05 -11.03
N THR A 571 -26.59 -10.92 -11.62
CA THR A 571 -27.79 -10.52 -12.39
C THR A 571 -29.04 -10.69 -11.54
N LYS A 572 -29.83 -9.65 -11.40
CA LYS A 572 -31.11 -9.68 -10.72
C LYS A 572 -32.26 -9.39 -11.70
N GLU A 573 -33.35 -10.14 -11.62
CA GLU A 573 -34.57 -9.80 -12.34
C GLU A 573 -35.23 -8.59 -11.64
N ASP A 574 -35.35 -7.49 -12.34
CA ASP A 574 -36.16 -6.36 -11.87
C ASP A 574 -37.64 -6.59 -12.25
N LEU A 575 -38.45 -6.86 -11.24
CA LEU A 575 -39.88 -7.07 -11.39
C LEU A 575 -40.71 -5.77 -11.32
N THR A 576 -40.05 -4.61 -11.17
CA THR A 576 -40.71 -3.30 -11.02
C THR A 576 -41.05 -2.65 -12.36
N GLN A 577 -40.44 -3.10 -13.45
CA GLN A 577 -40.70 -2.64 -14.82
C GLN A 577 -41.77 -3.49 -15.52
N GLN A 578 -42.38 -2.98 -16.58
CA GLN A 578 -43.38 -3.69 -17.36
C GLN A 578 -42.76 -4.82 -18.23
N GLY A 579 -42.15 -5.78 -17.60
CA GLY A 579 -41.48 -6.97 -18.14
C GLY A 579 -40.23 -7.29 -17.34
N PRO A 580 -39.80 -8.57 -17.26
CA PRO A 580 -38.57 -8.92 -16.55
C PRO A 580 -37.37 -8.38 -17.32
N GLU A 581 -36.80 -7.29 -16.86
CA GLU A 581 -35.48 -6.85 -17.27
C GLU A 581 -34.40 -7.40 -16.32
N THR A 582 -33.33 -7.91 -16.91
CA THR A 582 -32.20 -8.39 -16.14
C THR A 582 -31.28 -7.19 -15.86
N VAL A 583 -31.24 -6.75 -14.61
CA VAL A 583 -30.40 -5.66 -14.16
C VAL A 583 -29.13 -6.23 -13.51
N MET A 584 -27.99 -5.64 -13.81
CA MET A 584 -26.73 -5.99 -13.16
C MET A 584 -26.70 -5.35 -11.79
N GLN A 585 -26.49 -6.15 -10.75
CA GLN A 585 -26.36 -5.68 -9.37
C GLN A 585 -24.92 -5.82 -8.90
N HIS A 586 -24.40 -4.76 -8.30
CA HIS A 586 -23.13 -4.81 -7.59
C HIS A 586 -23.36 -5.39 -6.19
N ILE A 587 -22.57 -6.37 -5.81
CA ILE A 587 -22.70 -7.05 -4.52
C ILE A 587 -21.47 -6.77 -3.69
N PRO A 588 -21.61 -6.16 -2.49
CA PRO A 588 -20.51 -6.04 -1.54
C PRO A 588 -19.95 -7.41 -1.16
N ILE A 589 -18.63 -7.52 -1.08
CA ILE A 589 -17.94 -8.74 -0.65
C ILE A 589 -17.06 -8.46 0.55
N LYS A 590 -16.73 -9.49 1.34
CA LYS A 590 -15.60 -9.44 2.26
C LYS A 590 -14.33 -9.65 1.43
N PRO A 591 -13.56 -8.60 1.10
CA PRO A 591 -12.41 -8.75 0.23
C PRO A 591 -11.24 -9.41 0.96
N VAL A 592 -10.46 -10.17 0.23
CA VAL A 592 -9.14 -10.62 0.67
C VAL A 592 -8.22 -9.41 0.81
N THR A 593 -7.29 -9.47 1.75
CA THR A 593 -6.33 -8.38 2.01
C THR A 593 -5.56 -7.99 0.74
N ARG A 594 -5.46 -6.70 0.49
CA ARG A 594 -4.77 -6.09 -0.67
C ARG A 594 -3.50 -5.39 -0.23
N ILE A 595 -2.52 -5.36 -1.13
CA ILE A 595 -1.33 -4.52 -1.02
C ILE A 595 -1.23 -3.65 -2.26
N LEU A 596 -1.14 -2.33 -2.08
CA LEU A 596 -1.18 -1.36 -3.17
C LEU A 596 -0.21 -0.20 -2.89
N PHE A 597 0.23 0.47 -3.97
CA PHE A 597 0.99 1.71 -3.88
C PHE A 597 0.06 2.91 -3.82
N TYR A 598 0.33 3.83 -2.91
CA TYR A 598 -0.22 5.18 -2.98
C TYR A 598 0.63 6.00 -3.95
N ASN A 599 0.00 6.56 -4.98
CA ASN A 599 0.65 7.29 -6.05
C ASN A 599 0.48 8.82 -5.90
N GLY A 600 -0.07 9.28 -4.77
CA GLY A 600 -0.32 10.69 -4.54
C GLY A 600 -1.67 11.18 -5.07
N LEU A 601 -1.79 12.49 -5.16
CA LEU A 601 -2.99 13.15 -5.65
C LEU A 601 -2.92 13.31 -7.18
N PHE A 602 -3.93 12.82 -7.84
CA PHE A 602 -4.11 13.01 -9.26
C PHE A 602 -5.00 14.23 -9.52
N GLN A 603 -4.48 15.21 -10.25
CA GLN A 603 -5.28 16.36 -10.70
C GLN A 603 -6.09 15.97 -11.92
N GLN A 604 -7.34 16.34 -11.92
CA GLN A 604 -8.26 16.05 -13.01
C GLN A 604 -8.09 17.08 -14.13
N GLU A 605 -7.07 16.92 -14.98
CA GLU A 605 -6.97 17.66 -16.21
C GLU A 605 -7.72 16.93 -17.33
N GLY A 606 -8.54 17.67 -18.08
CA GLY A 606 -9.16 17.15 -19.32
C GLY A 606 -10.42 16.32 -19.14
N LEU A 607 -11.24 16.61 -18.13
CA LEU A 607 -12.60 16.08 -18.08
C LEU A 607 -13.46 16.65 -19.21
N TYR A 608 -14.39 15.82 -19.68
CA TYR A 608 -15.36 16.20 -20.70
C TYR A 608 -16.74 16.39 -20.07
N ASP A 609 -17.51 17.35 -20.56
CA ASP A 609 -18.89 17.53 -20.18
C ASP A 609 -19.77 16.37 -20.66
N GLN A 610 -21.04 16.36 -20.25
CA GLN A 610 -22.04 15.36 -20.64
C GLN A 610 -22.27 15.27 -22.17
N ASN A 611 -21.76 16.25 -22.95
CA ASN A 611 -21.86 16.30 -24.40
C ASN A 611 -20.56 15.86 -25.06
N GLY A 612 -19.53 15.47 -24.29
CA GLY A 612 -18.22 15.07 -24.80
C GLY A 612 -17.30 16.24 -25.15
N ASN A 613 -17.57 17.46 -24.67
CA ASN A 613 -16.67 18.59 -24.87
C ASN A 613 -15.64 18.64 -23.73
N PRO A 614 -14.35 18.87 -24.04
CA PRO A 614 -13.35 19.04 -23.00
C PRO A 614 -13.65 20.30 -22.18
N PHE A 615 -13.52 20.23 -20.86
CA PHE A 615 -13.44 21.42 -20.05
C PHE A 615 -12.20 22.22 -20.47
N GLY A 616 -12.34 23.52 -20.57
CA GLY A 616 -11.29 24.39 -21.12
C GLY A 616 -10.02 24.46 -20.27
N PRO A 617 -8.98 25.16 -20.76
CA PRO A 617 -7.64 25.14 -20.15
C PRO A 617 -7.48 26.02 -18.90
N THR A 618 -8.54 26.62 -18.37
CA THR A 618 -8.47 27.52 -17.21
C THR A 618 -8.73 26.79 -15.90
N GLU A 619 -8.19 27.27 -14.78
CA GLU A 619 -8.39 26.69 -13.44
C GLU A 619 -9.86 26.54 -13.02
N THR A 620 -10.74 27.34 -13.62
CA THR A 620 -12.19 27.28 -13.41
C THR A 620 -12.88 26.14 -14.16
N ASP A 621 -12.16 25.45 -15.05
CA ASP A 621 -12.69 24.43 -15.94
C ASP A 621 -12.20 23.01 -15.54
N LYS A 622 -11.52 22.87 -14.40
CA LYS A 622 -11.13 21.57 -13.84
C LYS A 622 -12.37 20.84 -13.35
N GLY A 623 -12.43 19.55 -13.65
CA GLY A 623 -13.51 18.72 -13.14
C GLY A 623 -13.49 18.67 -11.61
N GLU A 624 -14.64 18.87 -11.03
CA GLU A 624 -14.86 18.81 -9.59
C GLU A 624 -15.56 17.50 -9.24
N TRP A 625 -15.19 16.91 -8.13
CA TRP A 625 -15.97 15.89 -7.46
C TRP A 625 -16.21 16.30 -6.02
N TYR A 626 -17.15 15.70 -5.33
CA TYR A 626 -17.59 16.17 -4.04
C TYR A 626 -17.55 15.07 -3.00
N ILE A 627 -17.12 15.45 -1.79
CA ILE A 627 -17.25 14.63 -0.60
C ILE A 627 -18.32 15.26 0.27
N LEU A 628 -19.28 14.46 0.71
CA LEU A 628 -20.18 14.86 1.78
C LEU A 628 -19.45 14.66 3.10
N ASP A 629 -19.16 15.78 3.79
CA ASP A 629 -18.57 15.73 5.11
C ASP A 629 -19.51 15.05 6.13
N GLU A 630 -19.05 14.89 7.36
CA GLU A 630 -19.82 14.29 8.45
C GLU A 630 -21.10 15.06 8.79
N ASN A 631 -21.22 16.28 8.29
CA ASN A 631 -22.38 17.13 8.45
C ASN A 631 -23.30 17.11 7.21
N GLY A 632 -22.94 16.33 6.18
CA GLY A 632 -23.65 16.28 4.91
C GLY A 632 -23.46 17.50 4.03
N VAL A 633 -22.45 18.34 4.32
CA VAL A 633 -22.09 19.47 3.47
C VAL A 633 -21.16 18.99 2.36
N SER A 634 -21.46 19.41 1.15
CA SER A 634 -20.72 19.05 -0.04
C SER A 634 -19.40 19.83 -0.11
N GLN A 635 -18.27 19.14 -0.06
CA GLN A 635 -16.93 19.69 -0.14
C GLN A 635 -16.33 19.37 -1.51
N ALA A 636 -16.05 20.41 -2.31
CA ALA A 636 -15.49 20.25 -3.64
C ALA A 636 -14.04 19.77 -3.60
N GLN A 637 -13.70 18.82 -4.46
CA GLN A 637 -12.36 18.28 -4.65
C GLN A 637 -11.95 18.40 -6.11
N TYR A 638 -10.71 18.86 -6.35
CA TYR A 638 -10.13 19.01 -7.69
C TYR A 638 -9.11 17.91 -8.01
N SER A 639 -8.71 17.16 -7.00
CA SER A 639 -7.79 16.03 -7.10
C SER A 639 -8.33 14.87 -6.28
N PHE A 640 -7.87 13.67 -6.58
CA PHE A 640 -8.25 12.48 -5.82
C PHE A 640 -7.04 11.60 -5.47
N PRO A 641 -7.11 10.89 -4.32
CA PRO A 641 -6.03 10.02 -3.86
C PRO A 641 -5.94 8.79 -4.75
N LYS A 642 -4.88 8.72 -5.54
CA LYS A 642 -4.63 7.65 -6.48
C LYS A 642 -3.94 6.48 -5.78
N ILE A 643 -4.52 5.31 -5.90
CA ILE A 643 -3.92 4.05 -5.44
C ILE A 643 -3.93 3.04 -6.59
N SER A 644 -2.83 2.31 -6.74
CA SER A 644 -2.72 1.33 -7.81
C SER A 644 -1.74 0.21 -7.47
N TYR A 645 -1.68 -0.82 -8.31
CA TYR A 645 -0.65 -1.85 -8.21
C TYR A 645 0.69 -1.45 -8.87
N TRP A 646 0.76 -0.25 -9.47
CA TRP A 646 1.97 0.34 -10.01
C TRP A 646 2.56 1.39 -9.07
N GLN A 647 3.87 1.38 -8.88
CA GLN A 647 4.57 2.51 -8.30
C GLN A 647 4.65 3.64 -9.35
N ASN A 648 4.49 4.89 -8.95
CA ASN A 648 4.56 6.06 -9.85
C ASN A 648 3.68 5.92 -11.10
N PHE A 649 2.43 5.57 -10.89
CA PHE A 649 1.45 5.42 -11.95
C PHE A 649 0.71 6.72 -12.24
N ASP A 650 0.69 7.12 -13.49
CA ASP A 650 -0.13 8.23 -14.01
C ASP A 650 -1.23 7.66 -14.91
N PRO A 651 -2.52 7.91 -14.64
CA PRO A 651 -3.60 7.40 -15.49
C PRO A 651 -3.58 7.91 -16.94
N VAL A 652 -2.94 9.07 -17.21
CA VAL A 652 -2.85 9.65 -18.56
C VAL A 652 -1.68 9.07 -19.34
N THR A 653 -0.50 9.01 -18.70
CA THR A 653 0.75 8.60 -19.36
C THR A 653 1.13 7.15 -19.07
N GLY A 654 0.45 6.51 -18.13
CA GLY A 654 0.78 5.15 -17.67
C GLY A 654 1.99 5.09 -16.75
N PRO A 655 2.52 3.88 -16.52
CA PRO A 655 3.71 3.71 -15.68
C PRO A 655 4.95 4.25 -16.41
N ASN A 656 5.77 4.99 -15.71
CA ASN A 656 7.04 5.51 -16.25
C ASN A 656 8.10 4.40 -16.30
N GLY A 657 8.71 4.17 -17.44
CA GLY A 657 9.90 3.37 -17.72
C GLY A 657 10.19 2.20 -16.77
N GLN A 658 11.01 2.46 -15.75
CA GLN A 658 11.45 1.46 -14.74
C GLN A 658 10.46 1.27 -13.57
N THR A 659 9.23 1.74 -13.67
CA THR A 659 8.23 1.64 -12.61
C THR A 659 7.91 0.18 -12.27
N ILE A 660 7.89 -0.12 -10.96
CA ILE A 660 7.63 -1.46 -10.45
C ILE A 660 6.12 -1.66 -10.31
N ASN A 661 5.61 -2.80 -10.76
CA ASN A 661 4.29 -3.29 -10.42
C ASN A 661 4.36 -4.39 -9.34
N ILE A 662 3.35 -4.46 -8.49
CA ILE A 662 3.27 -5.42 -7.38
C ILE A 662 2.92 -6.84 -7.85
N ASN A 663 2.56 -7.05 -9.11
CA ASN A 663 2.24 -8.35 -9.68
C ASN A 663 3.51 -9.16 -10.00
N TRP A 664 3.37 -10.46 -10.22
CA TRP A 664 4.49 -11.36 -10.49
C TRP A 664 5.04 -11.26 -11.90
N GLN A 665 4.19 -10.89 -12.88
CA GLN A 665 4.63 -10.69 -14.27
C GLN A 665 4.38 -9.24 -14.71
N ILE A 666 5.10 -8.83 -15.76
CA ILE A 666 4.74 -7.64 -16.53
C ILE A 666 3.45 -7.99 -17.25
N GLU A 667 2.42 -7.20 -17.01
CA GLU A 667 1.13 -7.50 -17.57
C GLU A 667 1.13 -7.41 -19.08
N ARG A 668 0.55 -8.41 -19.67
CA ARG A 668 -0.04 -8.25 -20.99
C ARG A 668 -1.25 -7.36 -20.80
N GLY A 669 -1.31 -6.27 -21.57
CA GLY A 669 -2.33 -5.26 -21.47
C GLY A 669 -3.69 -5.84 -21.15
N TYR A 670 -4.42 -5.18 -20.32
CA TYR A 670 -5.72 -5.63 -19.86
C TYR A 670 -6.66 -5.72 -21.05
N ALA A 671 -6.65 -6.86 -21.72
CA ALA A 671 -7.57 -7.12 -22.83
C ALA A 671 -8.94 -7.46 -22.25
N ASN A 672 -9.56 -6.55 -21.52
CA ASN A 672 -10.96 -6.65 -21.21
C ASN A 672 -11.71 -5.51 -21.87
N ASP A 673 -12.99 -5.73 -22.09
CA ASP A 673 -13.89 -4.77 -22.70
C ASP A 673 -14.09 -3.50 -21.83
N TYR A 674 -13.47 -3.45 -20.64
CA TYR A 674 -13.62 -2.44 -19.59
C TYR A 674 -12.36 -1.59 -19.34
N ALA A 675 -11.19 -1.98 -19.87
CA ALA A 675 -9.98 -1.17 -19.80
C ALA A 675 -9.34 -1.06 -21.17
N GLN A 676 -9.29 0.13 -21.70
CA GLN A 676 -8.75 0.41 -23.05
C GLN A 676 -7.24 0.69 -23.05
N PHE A 677 -6.53 0.36 -21.96
CA PHE A 677 -5.14 0.75 -21.78
C PHE A 677 -4.24 -0.46 -21.84
N ASP A 678 -3.29 -0.43 -22.74
CA ASP A 678 -2.26 -1.45 -22.93
C ASP A 678 -0.91 -0.89 -22.46
N TRP A 679 -0.70 -0.84 -21.16
CA TRP A 679 0.58 -0.44 -20.59
C TRP A 679 1.40 -1.68 -20.28
N THR A 680 2.41 -1.90 -21.10
CA THR A 680 3.34 -3.04 -20.99
C THR A 680 4.68 -2.67 -20.37
N ALA A 681 4.88 -1.40 -20.03
CA ALA A 681 6.12 -0.92 -19.42
C ALA A 681 6.19 -1.26 -17.93
N GLY A 682 7.40 -1.47 -17.44
CA GLY A 682 7.67 -1.62 -16.02
C GLY A 682 8.42 -2.90 -15.64
N ILE A 683 8.63 -3.07 -14.34
CA ILE A 683 9.37 -4.16 -13.73
C ILE A 683 8.44 -4.91 -12.76
N SER A 684 8.29 -6.21 -12.93
CA SER A 684 7.47 -7.04 -12.04
C SER A 684 8.22 -7.42 -10.75
N MET A 685 7.50 -7.94 -9.74
CA MET A 685 8.10 -8.51 -8.54
C MET A 685 9.07 -9.64 -8.89
N TYR A 686 8.72 -10.48 -9.86
CA TYR A 686 9.62 -11.52 -10.33
C TYR A 686 10.91 -10.93 -10.90
N THR A 687 10.80 -9.99 -11.85
CA THR A 687 11.96 -9.43 -12.54
C THR A 687 12.92 -8.72 -11.58
N ARG A 688 12.37 -8.00 -10.57
CA ARG A 688 13.16 -7.22 -9.62
C ARG A 688 13.80 -8.06 -8.52
N PHE A 689 13.07 -9.06 -7.97
CA PHE A 689 13.46 -9.70 -6.72
C PHE A 689 13.73 -11.20 -6.85
N TRP A 690 13.14 -11.87 -7.83
CA TRP A 690 13.19 -13.32 -7.92
C TRP A 690 14.03 -13.85 -9.05
N LYS A 691 14.19 -13.10 -10.14
CA LYS A 691 14.82 -13.56 -11.37
C LYS A 691 16.21 -14.09 -11.11
N ASP A 692 17.08 -13.29 -10.49
CA ASP A 692 18.48 -13.67 -10.24
C ASP A 692 18.59 -14.88 -9.32
N TYR A 693 17.71 -14.96 -8.31
CA TYR A 693 17.62 -16.12 -7.44
C TYR A 693 17.27 -17.39 -8.22
N ILE A 694 16.24 -17.33 -9.06
CA ILE A 694 15.81 -18.48 -9.88
C ILE A 694 16.89 -18.84 -10.89
N GLU A 695 17.50 -17.88 -11.58
CA GLU A 695 18.58 -18.11 -12.53
C GLU A 695 19.81 -18.75 -11.84
N SER A 696 20.13 -18.33 -10.62
CA SER A 696 21.24 -18.93 -9.85
C SER A 696 21.02 -20.43 -9.56
N LEU A 697 19.76 -20.84 -9.42
CA LEU A 697 19.40 -22.25 -9.16
C LEU A 697 19.17 -23.05 -10.44
N TYR A 698 18.52 -22.47 -11.46
CA TYR A 698 18.06 -23.16 -12.67
C TYR A 698 19.03 -23.08 -13.84
N SER A 699 20.12 -22.35 -13.72
CA SER A 699 21.16 -22.34 -14.72
C SER A 699 21.77 -23.73 -14.90
N LYS A 700 22.06 -24.12 -16.14
CA LYS A 700 22.80 -25.36 -16.47
C LYS A 700 24.19 -25.42 -15.82
N TYR A 701 24.72 -24.29 -15.37
CA TYR A 701 25.99 -24.18 -14.68
C TYR A 701 25.85 -24.14 -13.14
N ALA A 702 24.63 -24.12 -12.61
CA ALA A 702 24.40 -24.14 -11.18
C ALA A 702 24.87 -25.44 -10.53
N ARG A 703 25.70 -25.35 -9.51
CA ARG A 703 26.32 -26.44 -8.79
C ARG A 703 26.31 -26.22 -7.31
N ARG A 704 26.05 -27.28 -6.55
CA ARG A 704 26.30 -27.34 -5.12
C ARG A 704 27.61 -28.01 -4.89
N PHE A 705 28.52 -27.34 -4.22
CA PHE A 705 29.75 -27.86 -3.70
C PHE A 705 29.53 -28.30 -2.25
N THR A 706 29.86 -29.53 -1.91
CA THR A 706 29.85 -29.97 -0.52
C THR A 706 31.25 -30.47 -0.19
N GLY A 707 31.87 -29.84 0.80
CA GLY A 707 33.19 -30.18 1.29
C GLY A 707 33.32 -30.09 2.79
N TYR A 708 34.47 -30.46 3.30
CA TYR A 708 34.80 -30.33 4.72
C TYR A 708 35.91 -29.31 4.88
N PHE A 709 35.70 -28.32 5.75
CA PHE A 709 36.65 -27.23 5.98
C PHE A 709 37.10 -27.21 7.44
N ILE A 710 38.38 -26.98 7.69
CA ILE A 710 38.94 -26.92 9.03
C ILE A 710 38.75 -25.48 9.53
N LEU A 711 37.58 -25.15 10.04
CA LEU A 711 37.24 -23.82 10.53
C LEU A 711 37.59 -23.67 12.01
N SER A 712 38.17 -22.53 12.37
CA SER A 712 38.38 -22.15 13.76
C SER A 712 37.08 -21.55 14.33
N ALA A 713 37.04 -21.37 15.65
CA ALA A 713 35.91 -20.68 16.29
C ALA A 713 35.82 -19.20 15.87
N GLU A 714 36.96 -18.57 15.56
CA GLU A 714 37.05 -17.19 15.06
C GLU A 714 36.46 -17.09 13.63
N ASP A 715 36.81 -18.05 12.76
CA ASP A 715 36.23 -18.13 11.41
C ASP A 715 34.71 -18.25 11.47
N LEU A 716 34.20 -19.10 12.38
CA LEU A 716 32.74 -19.28 12.57
C LEU A 716 32.03 -18.10 13.24
N PHE A 717 32.75 -17.37 14.08
CA PHE A 717 32.23 -16.16 14.70
C PHE A 717 32.10 -15.01 13.71
N ASN A 718 33.09 -14.87 12.82
CA ASN A 718 33.13 -13.83 11.78
C ASN A 718 32.31 -14.20 10.53
N PHE A 719 31.94 -15.45 10.40
CA PHE A 719 31.22 -15.96 9.23
C PHE A 719 29.76 -15.46 9.17
N SER A 720 29.36 -15.01 8.00
CA SER A 720 27.99 -14.62 7.68
C SER A 720 27.53 -15.29 6.35
N PHE A 721 26.23 -15.39 6.14
CA PHE A 721 25.70 -16.01 4.92
C PHE A 721 25.67 -15.08 3.71
N ASP A 722 25.96 -13.81 3.88
CA ASP A 722 26.22 -12.84 2.82
C ASP A 722 27.67 -12.85 2.34
N ASP A 723 28.58 -13.58 3.02
CA ASP A 723 29.95 -13.75 2.63
C ASP A 723 30.12 -14.53 1.32
N VAL A 724 31.24 -14.31 0.69
CA VAL A 724 31.68 -15.04 -0.49
C VAL A 724 32.83 -15.98 -0.14
N VAL A 725 32.70 -17.23 -0.54
CA VAL A 725 33.74 -18.25 -0.35
C VAL A 725 34.43 -18.55 -1.68
N PHE A 726 35.72 -18.34 -1.75
CA PHE A 726 36.55 -18.78 -2.87
C PHE A 726 37.19 -20.15 -2.53
N VAL A 727 36.97 -21.12 -3.40
CA VAL A 727 37.58 -22.45 -3.28
C VAL A 727 37.75 -23.06 -4.65
N ASN A 728 38.90 -23.70 -4.90
CA ASN A 728 39.21 -24.41 -6.15
C ASN A 728 38.91 -23.60 -7.43
N GLY A 729 39.29 -22.30 -7.43
CA GLY A 729 39.17 -21.41 -8.60
C GLY A 729 37.75 -20.95 -8.93
N SER A 730 36.79 -21.07 -7.99
CA SER A 730 35.42 -20.61 -8.18
C SER A 730 34.91 -19.89 -6.93
N TYR A 731 33.96 -18.98 -7.15
CA TYR A 731 33.28 -18.25 -6.09
C TYR A 731 31.96 -18.90 -5.76
N TYR A 732 31.64 -18.95 -4.48
CA TYR A 732 30.46 -19.60 -3.95
C TYR A 732 29.81 -18.72 -2.89
N ARG A 733 28.47 -18.84 -2.73
CA ARG A 733 27.76 -18.40 -1.55
C ARG A 733 27.53 -19.56 -0.60
N PRO A 734 27.59 -19.35 0.71
CA PRO A 734 27.22 -20.36 1.70
C PRO A 734 25.73 -20.71 1.64
N GLU A 735 25.40 -21.97 1.83
CA GLU A 735 24.01 -22.45 1.95
C GLU A 735 23.78 -23.03 3.34
N VAL A 736 24.61 -23.97 3.76
CA VAL A 736 24.47 -24.67 5.06
C VAL A 736 25.85 -25.03 5.60
N VAL A 737 26.02 -24.82 6.88
CA VAL A 737 27.18 -25.26 7.65
C VAL A 737 26.72 -26.25 8.70
N THR A 738 27.15 -27.50 8.65
CA THR A 738 26.71 -28.58 9.53
C THR A 738 27.85 -29.17 10.34
N ASP A 739 27.50 -29.78 11.48
CA ASP A 739 28.44 -30.47 12.36
C ASP A 739 29.50 -29.55 12.99
N VAL A 740 29.17 -28.27 13.18
CA VAL A 740 30.01 -27.33 13.92
C VAL A 740 30.13 -27.76 15.37
N ILE A 741 31.31 -28.23 15.79
CA ILE A 741 31.58 -28.55 17.18
C ILE A 741 32.10 -27.28 17.86
N VAL A 742 31.32 -26.73 18.76
CA VAL A 742 31.70 -25.51 19.46
C VAL A 742 32.96 -25.76 20.29
N GLY A 743 33.97 -24.98 20.05
CA GLY A 743 35.21 -25.01 20.81
C GLY A 743 36.28 -25.99 20.31
N GLU A 744 36.06 -26.72 19.23
CA GLU A 744 37.03 -27.58 18.59
C GLU A 744 37.33 -27.09 17.16
N ARG A 745 38.61 -27.08 16.81
CA ARG A 745 39.03 -26.94 15.41
C ARG A 745 38.84 -28.27 14.72
N SER A 746 37.68 -28.47 14.13
CA SER A 746 37.32 -29.74 13.46
C SER A 746 36.92 -29.49 12.00
N ALA A 747 36.94 -30.55 11.22
CA ALA A 747 36.45 -30.48 9.87
C ALA A 747 34.93 -30.35 9.87
N VAL A 748 34.44 -29.19 9.44
CA VAL A 748 33.03 -28.79 9.37
C VAL A 748 32.52 -29.02 7.97
N LYS A 749 31.37 -29.69 7.83
CA LYS A 749 30.74 -29.90 6.52
C LYS A 749 30.01 -28.65 6.07
N VAL A 750 30.41 -28.13 4.90
CA VAL A 750 29.80 -26.93 4.32
C VAL A 750 29.21 -27.24 2.95
N GLN A 751 28.01 -26.75 2.71
CA GLN A 751 27.37 -26.70 1.41
C GLN A 751 27.41 -25.28 0.86
N LEU A 752 27.93 -25.18 -0.36
CA LEU A 752 28.14 -23.90 -1.05
C LEU A 752 27.45 -23.96 -2.41
N ILE A 753 26.83 -22.87 -2.83
CA ILE A 753 26.22 -22.75 -4.17
C ILE A 753 27.10 -21.83 -5.01
N LYS A 754 27.47 -22.30 -6.21
CA LYS A 754 28.33 -21.56 -7.12
C LYS A 754 27.70 -20.23 -7.53
N LEU A 755 28.44 -19.15 -7.37
CA LEU A 755 28.08 -17.83 -7.89
C LEU A 755 28.46 -17.77 -9.38
N LEU A 756 27.49 -17.55 -10.25
CA LEU A 756 27.68 -17.57 -11.70
C LEU A 756 28.20 -16.24 -12.23
N ASN A 757 27.81 -15.14 -11.63
CA ASN A 757 28.09 -13.79 -12.10
C ASN A 757 28.72 -12.90 -11.00
N TYR A 758 29.57 -13.49 -10.15
CA TYR A 758 30.25 -12.71 -9.12
C TYR A 758 31.14 -11.63 -9.76
N GLY A 759 30.96 -10.37 -9.33
CA GLY A 759 31.69 -9.22 -9.89
C GLY A 759 31.05 -8.62 -11.15
N VAL A 760 29.96 -9.18 -11.68
CA VAL A 760 29.18 -8.53 -12.73
C VAL A 760 28.05 -7.73 -12.07
N PRO A 761 27.96 -6.40 -12.29
CA PRO A 761 26.89 -5.61 -11.71
C PRO A 761 25.53 -6.15 -12.10
N ASN A 762 24.68 -6.42 -11.12
CA ASN A 762 23.26 -6.71 -11.39
C ASN A 762 22.59 -5.40 -11.86
N PRO A 763 22.03 -5.34 -13.09
CA PRO A 763 21.38 -4.11 -13.57
C PRO A 763 20.13 -3.72 -12.77
N PHE A 764 19.62 -4.64 -11.93
CA PHE A 764 18.50 -4.40 -11.05
C PHE A 764 18.90 -4.34 -9.57
N ALA A 765 20.15 -4.64 -9.23
CA ALA A 765 20.62 -4.30 -7.92
C ALA A 765 20.39 -2.80 -7.74
N ARG A 766 19.96 -2.40 -6.57
CA ARG A 766 19.93 -0.99 -6.18
C ARG A 766 21.24 -0.44 -6.68
N GLY A 767 21.17 0.37 -7.72
CA GLY A 767 22.39 0.98 -8.25
C GLY A 767 23.14 1.48 -7.04
N ALA A 768 24.43 1.34 -7.02
CA ALA A 768 25.32 1.73 -5.94
C ALA A 768 25.16 3.20 -5.51
N ALA A 769 23.92 3.61 -5.46
CA ALA A 769 23.39 4.80 -4.84
C ALA A 769 23.32 4.51 -3.36
N ALA A 770 24.24 5.05 -2.69
CA ALA A 770 24.60 4.90 -1.31
C ALA A 770 25.60 3.75 -1.13
N ALA A 771 26.82 3.94 -1.64
CA ALA A 771 27.96 3.74 -0.76
C ALA A 771 27.58 4.47 0.53
N LEU A 772 27.22 3.71 1.54
CA LEU A 772 27.12 4.24 2.89
C LEU A 772 28.46 4.91 3.14
N ASP A 773 28.44 6.21 3.39
CA ASP A 773 29.52 6.92 4.05
C ASP A 773 29.81 6.18 5.35
N THR A 774 30.71 5.22 5.29
CA THR A 774 31.44 4.83 6.47
C THR A 774 32.48 5.92 6.66
N GLU A 775 32.16 6.89 7.52
CA GLU A 775 33.13 7.74 8.12
C GLU A 775 34.21 6.86 8.76
N ASN A 776 35.33 6.75 8.04
CA ASN A 776 36.62 6.48 8.63
C ASN A 776 37.49 7.70 8.36
N GLU A 777 37.64 8.49 9.38
CA GLU A 777 38.64 9.55 9.44
C GLU A 777 40.05 8.95 9.28
N GLU A 778 40.67 9.19 8.12
CA GLU A 778 42.09 9.35 8.01
C GLU A 778 42.39 10.46 6.99
N ALA A 779 43.14 11.44 7.41
CA ALA A 779 43.39 12.68 6.69
C ALA A 779 43.97 12.44 5.29
N PRO A 780 43.44 13.08 4.24
CA PRO A 780 43.89 12.89 2.88
C PRO A 780 45.13 13.74 2.55
N THR A 781 46.06 13.10 1.90
CA THR A 781 46.96 13.78 0.96
C THR A 781 46.17 14.25 -0.27
N PRO A 782 46.47 15.41 -0.84
CA PRO A 782 45.65 15.95 -1.92
C PRO A 782 45.91 15.24 -3.24
N ASP A 783 44.88 14.53 -3.71
CA ASP A 783 44.81 13.98 -5.06
C ASP A 783 44.32 15.00 -6.09
N PRO A 784 44.72 14.85 -7.37
CA PRO A 784 44.32 15.78 -8.42
C PRO A 784 42.84 15.76 -8.70
N PRO A 785 42.25 16.80 -9.30
CA PRO A 785 40.79 17.00 -9.37
C PRO A 785 40.07 15.87 -10.10
N GLN A 786 39.16 15.19 -9.39
CA GLN A 786 38.26 14.22 -9.96
C GLN A 786 37.26 14.91 -10.90
N SER A 787 37.13 14.36 -12.10
CA SER A 787 36.07 14.74 -13.05
C SER A 787 34.72 14.44 -12.47
N SER A 788 33.86 15.47 -12.37
CA SER A 788 32.45 15.29 -12.02
C SER A 788 31.77 14.30 -13.00
N GLU A 789 31.04 13.31 -12.47
CA GLU A 789 30.26 12.40 -13.31
C GLU A 789 29.33 13.19 -14.23
N CYS A 790 29.41 12.89 -15.52
CA CYS A 790 28.64 13.58 -16.56
C CYS A 790 27.21 13.01 -16.60
N ASN A 791 26.25 13.72 -16.01
CA ASN A 791 24.84 13.34 -16.01
C ASN A 791 24.01 13.99 -17.12
N MET A 792 24.68 14.64 -18.07
CA MET A 792 24.01 15.30 -19.20
C MET A 792 23.38 14.27 -20.13
N THR A 793 22.16 14.54 -20.56
CA THR A 793 21.39 13.70 -21.49
C THR A 793 21.08 14.47 -22.76
N ILE A 794 21.03 13.78 -23.91
CA ILE A 794 20.67 14.36 -25.20
C ILE A 794 19.54 13.56 -25.83
N SER A 795 18.62 14.24 -26.49
CA SER A 795 17.51 13.65 -27.23
C SER A 795 17.35 14.32 -28.58
N ARG A 796 16.76 13.63 -29.55
CA ARG A 796 16.66 14.07 -30.95
C ARG A 796 15.24 13.95 -31.48
N SER A 797 14.84 14.93 -32.30
CA SER A 797 13.66 14.89 -33.16
C SER A 797 14.08 15.19 -34.62
N VAL A 798 13.54 14.48 -35.59
CA VAL A 798 13.95 14.57 -36.98
C VAL A 798 12.75 14.77 -37.90
N THR A 799 12.85 15.70 -38.84
CA THR A 799 11.99 15.82 -40.02
C THR A 799 12.78 15.27 -41.20
N PRO A 800 12.39 14.12 -41.79
CA PRO A 800 13.11 13.53 -42.93
C PRO A 800 13.00 14.36 -44.15
N ILE A 801 13.91 14.13 -45.11
CA ILE A 801 13.91 14.72 -46.44
C ILE A 801 12.63 14.30 -47.19
N SER A 802 11.96 15.25 -47.81
CA SER A 802 10.65 15.03 -48.49
C SER A 802 10.74 14.25 -49.81
N ASN A 803 11.82 14.44 -50.58
CA ASN A 803 12.01 13.81 -51.88
C ASN A 803 13.49 13.47 -52.10
N CYS A 804 13.77 12.65 -53.15
CA CYS A 804 15.11 12.31 -53.57
C CYS A 804 15.93 13.58 -53.86
N ASP A 805 17.14 13.63 -53.25
CA ASP A 805 18.11 14.73 -53.37
C ASP A 805 17.59 16.10 -52.90
N ALA A 806 16.45 16.16 -52.21
CA ALA A 806 16.00 17.41 -51.62
C ALA A 806 16.87 17.73 -50.38
N ASN A 807 17.12 19.01 -50.14
CA ASN A 807 17.83 19.50 -48.95
C ASN A 807 16.80 20.24 -48.10
N ASP A 808 15.78 19.51 -47.58
CA ASP A 808 14.69 20.08 -46.82
C ASP A 808 14.45 19.34 -45.49
N GLY A 809 15.37 18.47 -45.09
CA GLY A 809 15.34 17.78 -43.78
C GLY A 809 15.75 18.70 -42.61
N TYR A 810 15.27 18.40 -41.42
CA TYR A 810 15.64 19.11 -40.18
C TYR A 810 15.99 18.13 -39.10
N ILE A 811 17.00 18.44 -38.27
CA ILE A 811 17.36 17.70 -37.08
C ILE A 811 17.36 18.67 -35.92
N THR A 812 16.59 18.33 -34.87
CA THR A 812 16.55 19.10 -33.62
C THR A 812 17.13 18.25 -32.52
N TRP A 813 18.16 18.71 -31.83
CA TRP A 813 18.69 18.12 -30.62
C TRP A 813 18.33 18.97 -29.41
N THR A 814 17.98 18.30 -28.30
CA THR A 814 17.77 18.93 -27.00
C THR A 814 18.57 18.21 -25.97
N TRP A 815 19.08 18.91 -24.97
CA TRP A 815 19.86 18.31 -23.86
C TRP A 815 19.36 18.83 -22.51
N ALA A 816 19.64 18.07 -21.47
CA ALA A 816 19.23 18.37 -20.11
C ALA A 816 20.29 17.92 -19.11
N ASN A 817 20.17 18.38 -17.87
CA ASN A 817 21.02 18.03 -16.71
C ASN A 817 22.48 18.46 -16.85
N GLY A 818 22.80 19.38 -17.75
CA GLY A 818 24.12 20.02 -17.85
C GLY A 818 24.11 21.38 -17.17
N THR A 819 25.32 21.91 -16.89
CA THR A 819 25.51 23.24 -16.34
C THR A 819 25.66 24.26 -17.48
N ALA A 820 24.87 25.35 -17.41
CA ALA A 820 24.84 26.38 -18.45
C ALA A 820 26.21 26.94 -18.79
N ASP A 821 26.32 27.52 -19.98
CA ASP A 821 27.44 27.84 -20.87
C ASP A 821 27.88 26.62 -21.66
N TYR A 822 26.99 26.20 -22.58
CA TYR A 822 27.24 25.06 -23.47
C TYR A 822 28.09 25.45 -24.69
N THR A 823 28.97 24.54 -25.07
CA THR A 823 29.61 24.55 -26.39
C THR A 823 29.08 23.39 -27.22
N VAL A 824 28.51 23.67 -28.38
CA VAL A 824 27.94 22.65 -29.26
C VAL A 824 28.70 22.59 -30.56
N VAL A 825 29.25 21.44 -30.90
CA VAL A 825 29.95 21.20 -32.18
C VAL A 825 29.11 20.20 -32.98
N ILE A 826 28.81 20.56 -34.25
CA ILE A 826 28.09 19.69 -35.17
C ILE A 826 29.01 19.36 -36.34
N THR A 827 29.02 18.10 -36.75
CA THR A 827 29.77 17.62 -37.91
C THR A 827 28.84 16.98 -38.95
N GLU A 828 29.21 17.09 -40.21
CA GLU A 828 28.57 16.43 -41.35
C GLU A 828 29.58 15.47 -41.98
N ASN A 829 29.23 14.19 -42.09
CA ASN A 829 30.12 13.13 -42.63
C ASN A 829 31.52 13.13 -42.00
N GLY A 830 31.61 13.47 -40.67
CA GLY A 830 32.85 13.59 -39.93
C GLY A 830 33.65 14.90 -40.18
N GLY A 831 33.19 15.77 -41.07
CA GLY A 831 33.76 17.11 -41.27
C GLY A 831 33.04 18.16 -40.41
N TRP A 832 33.69 19.26 -40.10
CA TRP A 832 33.11 20.36 -39.36
C TRP A 832 31.89 20.95 -40.10
N TYR A 833 30.74 21.08 -39.43
CA TYR A 833 29.53 21.74 -39.96
C TYR A 833 29.31 23.10 -39.26
N ALA A 834 29.20 23.13 -37.92
CA ALA A 834 28.93 24.34 -37.18
C ALA A 834 29.39 24.20 -35.70
N THR A 835 29.69 25.35 -35.07
CA THR A 835 29.96 25.45 -33.63
C THR A 835 29.11 26.58 -33.06
N PHE A 836 28.45 26.31 -31.93
CA PHE A 836 27.61 27.27 -31.20
C PHE A 836 28.11 27.38 -29.78
N THR A 837 28.19 28.62 -29.25
CA THR A 837 28.50 28.90 -27.86
C THR A 837 27.30 29.49 -27.17
N ASN A 838 26.99 29.00 -25.98
CA ASN A 838 25.84 29.40 -25.17
C ASN A 838 24.46 29.28 -25.88
N PRO A 839 24.20 28.22 -26.63
CA PRO A 839 22.85 28.00 -27.13
C PRO A 839 21.93 27.61 -25.94
N TYR A 840 20.64 27.95 -26.05
CA TYR A 840 19.64 27.34 -25.19
C TYR A 840 19.75 25.81 -25.27
N PRO A 841 19.25 25.02 -24.25
CA PRO A 841 19.38 23.57 -24.25
C PRO A 841 18.56 22.90 -25.37
N GLY A 842 18.85 23.28 -26.59
CA GLY A 842 18.28 22.77 -27.86
C GLY A 842 18.78 23.53 -29.05
N ILE A 843 19.05 22.81 -30.16
CA ILE A 843 19.47 23.38 -31.43
C ILE A 843 18.82 22.63 -32.60
N THR A 844 18.40 23.37 -33.63
CA THR A 844 17.87 22.81 -34.88
C THR A 844 18.80 23.16 -36.02
N ILE A 845 19.22 22.17 -36.80
CA ILE A 845 19.89 22.38 -38.08
C ILE A 845 18.96 22.01 -39.19
N GLY A 846 19.09 22.76 -40.30
CA GLY A 846 18.32 22.53 -41.50
C GLY A 846 18.03 23.84 -42.20
N PRO A 847 17.59 23.77 -43.48
CA PRO A 847 17.33 22.53 -44.23
C PRO A 847 18.65 21.81 -44.62
N VAL A 848 18.68 20.48 -44.38
CA VAL A 848 19.86 19.63 -44.65
C VAL A 848 19.53 18.48 -45.60
N GLY A 849 20.55 18.01 -46.33
CA GLY A 849 20.49 16.92 -47.27
C GLY A 849 20.89 15.54 -46.69
N PRO A 850 21.01 14.52 -47.54
CA PRO A 850 21.41 13.18 -47.11
C PRO A 850 22.87 13.17 -46.65
N ALA A 851 23.11 12.97 -45.37
CA ALA A 851 24.46 12.88 -44.78
C ALA A 851 24.36 12.29 -43.37
N THR A 852 25.51 11.97 -42.75
CA THR A 852 25.61 11.65 -41.34
C THR A 852 25.92 12.93 -40.57
N TYR A 853 25.00 13.33 -39.70
CA TYR A 853 25.17 14.45 -38.78
C TYR A 853 25.46 13.97 -37.40
N ALA A 854 26.48 14.51 -36.75
CA ALA A 854 26.79 14.20 -35.34
C ALA A 854 26.93 15.50 -34.56
N ILE A 855 26.51 15.47 -33.32
CA ILE A 855 26.58 16.57 -32.38
C ILE A 855 27.38 16.16 -31.16
N THR A 856 28.21 17.09 -30.65
CA THR A 856 28.86 17.02 -29.35
C THR A 856 28.46 18.26 -28.56
N VAL A 857 27.90 18.07 -27.36
CA VAL A 857 27.57 19.16 -26.45
C VAL A 857 28.45 19.05 -25.25
N THR A 858 29.20 20.10 -24.93
CA THR A 858 30.08 20.24 -23.76
C THR A 858 29.51 21.33 -22.88
N ASP A 859 29.35 21.06 -21.59
CA ASP A 859 28.91 22.05 -20.61
C ASP A 859 30.08 22.81 -19.96
N SER A 860 29.78 23.78 -19.11
CA SER A 860 30.82 24.60 -18.45
C SER A 860 31.73 23.82 -17.48
N ASN A 861 31.32 22.63 -17.06
CA ASN A 861 32.11 21.73 -16.22
C ASN A 861 32.96 20.74 -17.02
N GLY A 862 32.89 20.80 -18.37
CA GLY A 862 33.57 19.88 -19.26
C GLY A 862 32.89 18.55 -19.45
N CYS A 863 31.62 18.41 -19.02
CA CYS A 863 30.82 17.24 -19.28
C CYS A 863 30.39 17.22 -20.75
N GLU A 864 30.62 16.11 -21.46
CA GLU A 864 30.30 15.96 -22.88
C GLU A 864 29.26 14.87 -23.10
N VAL A 865 28.30 15.16 -24.01
CA VAL A 865 27.34 14.17 -24.52
C VAL A 865 27.32 14.27 -26.04
N THR A 866 27.23 13.13 -26.72
CA THR A 866 27.22 13.03 -28.18
C THR A 866 25.99 12.27 -28.66
N ASP A 867 25.51 12.66 -29.88
CA ASP A 867 24.51 11.91 -30.60
C ASP A 867 24.79 12.01 -32.12
N SER A 868 24.27 11.06 -32.90
CA SER A 868 24.43 11.08 -34.36
C SER A 868 23.21 10.52 -35.07
N TYR A 869 22.97 11.04 -36.28
CA TYR A 869 21.87 10.60 -37.13
C TYR A 869 22.28 10.56 -38.59
N ILE A 870 21.84 9.49 -39.28
CA ILE A 870 22.03 9.40 -40.75
C ILE A 870 20.74 9.85 -41.41
N MET A 871 20.79 10.99 -42.07
CA MET A 871 19.69 11.47 -42.90
C MET A 871 19.72 10.69 -44.23
N LEU A 872 18.75 9.78 -44.37
CA LEU A 872 18.67 8.88 -45.50
C LEU A 872 18.05 9.63 -46.70
N ASN A 873 18.57 9.39 -47.91
CA ASN A 873 17.94 9.78 -49.12
C ASN A 873 16.72 8.86 -49.41
N PRO A 874 15.51 9.35 -49.56
CA PRO A 874 14.41 8.56 -50.06
C PRO A 874 14.78 7.90 -51.41
N SER A 875 14.46 6.61 -51.59
CA SER A 875 14.87 5.89 -52.83
C SER A 875 14.42 6.58 -54.09
N CYS A 876 15.39 6.86 -54.98
CA CYS A 876 15.14 7.53 -56.27
C CYS A 876 14.63 6.58 -57.36
N ASP A 877 14.47 5.31 -57.03
CA ASP A 877 14.10 4.24 -57.96
C ASP A 877 12.66 3.73 -57.71
N ASP A 878 11.64 4.56 -57.87
CA ASP A 878 10.29 4.06 -58.14
C ASP A 878 9.68 4.80 -59.34
N PRO A 879 9.78 4.25 -60.55
CA PRO A 879 8.96 4.72 -61.65
C PRO A 879 7.53 4.33 -61.31
N GLY A 880 6.74 5.31 -60.87
CA GLY A 880 5.31 5.13 -60.57
C GLY A 880 4.62 4.30 -61.64
N PRO A 881 3.58 3.51 -61.28
CA PRO A 881 2.92 2.61 -62.22
C PRO A 881 2.34 3.40 -63.40
N SER A 882 2.86 3.16 -64.61
CA SER A 882 2.27 3.57 -65.86
C SER A 882 0.87 3.03 -65.97
N GLY A 883 -0.12 3.93 -65.92
CA GLY A 883 -1.52 3.60 -66.16
C GLY A 883 -1.73 2.93 -67.52
N PRO A 884 -2.67 1.98 -67.57
CA PRO A 884 -2.93 1.30 -68.87
C PRO A 884 -3.51 2.27 -69.91
N SER A 885 -2.80 2.39 -71.01
CA SER A 885 -3.35 2.96 -72.26
C SER A 885 -4.41 2.02 -72.84
N ASN A 886 -5.64 2.50 -72.87
CA ASN A 886 -6.73 1.83 -73.49
C ASN A 886 -6.65 2.09 -75.06
N PRO A 887 -6.95 1.09 -75.86
CA PRO A 887 -7.10 1.27 -77.32
C PRO A 887 -8.39 2.00 -77.72
#